data_6a93a6def7803d4ca4db8bd51dcab4c6
#
_entry.id   6a93a6def7803d4ca4db8bd51dcab4c6
#
_cell.length_a   1.000
_cell.length_b   1.000
_cell.length_c   1.000
_cell.angle_alpha   90.00
_cell.angle_beta   90.00
_cell.angle_gamma   90.00
#
_symmetry.space_group_name_H-M   'P 1'
#
loop_
_entity.id
_entity.type
_entity.pdbx_description
1 polymer ?
#
loop_
_entity_poly.entity_id
_entity_poly.type
_entity_poly.pdbx_seq_one_letter_code
_entity_poly.pdbx_strand_id
1 'polypeptide(L)'
;MTSFQNIKCRKGRGKYWLIPVLLLTLSCCHSSPDLLYSSDSYSVYADSVVQGPFKAVIRSATEIHSDYQSPLSQKTKSRIQFKFSINSRDNEMPPGMDHFVTLQPVNGKVTTGPVHFGVPYVDTTGIPVEELPVNTQWTVKLDLRDKINALKENGTFTLYNGTTVYRPDFKGVYIAGGTEPLSWDFENLCNNKSFALSDDDGDGIYEVTLVLNPETGVDNKTVWELTADVSDYPRFHSDQMIANALYNLSLEEMVKDIRPDSTFMAGAKWNGVWTRDISYSIALSLALLEPEIAKKSLLRKVKNKRIIQDTGTGGSWPVSTDRTTWALAAWEVYKVTGDREWLSQAYEIIYNSICDDQMVAFDKSTGLMYGESSFLDWREQSYPKWMGPVDIYESKNLGTNAVHFQTYRILSEMAGILGLSGEEHKAFAGRIKAGINKYLWLNDEGYYAQFLYGKYSDTPSPRSEALGEALCVLFDIADSAQQKQIISNTPVTAFGIPCIYPQIPDIQPYHNNAVWPFVEAFWTLASAKAGNEASVVQGLASLYRQAALFLTNKENLVAETGDYKGTAINSDRQLWSVAGNLAMVFKLFFGMDLQSDGIVFRPFVPKAYNGEKTLTGMRYRNMVIDITVKGYGKDIRSFSIDGKKSARPFLPAGLSGRHTLTIEMNDRMADRGSINMKTVDFMPFPAAYPKKEPRSEVDSFFHVLSPESAYIVEAESMAPLSQRSCKGFSGKGFVEISKERNRVILFRVMADEAGEYAIDFRYSNGSGPVNTDNKCAIRTLKKESEIIGAFVFPQLGKEEWSNWGTSNIIITRLNKGYNLLTLSFEPYNENMNGEINTALLDFMRLTKIR
;
A
#
# COMPACT_ATOMS: atom_id res chain seq x y z
N MET A 1 -48.55 -35.05 -33.70
CA MET A 1 -49.63 -34.95 -34.71
C MET A 1 -49.24 -33.80 -35.59
N THR A 2 -48.87 -34.19 -36.79
CA THR A 2 -49.28 -33.75 -38.14
C THR A 2 -48.96 -32.31 -38.47
N SER A 3 -48.42 -31.92 -39.63
CA SER A 3 -47.95 -32.64 -40.86
C SER A 3 -47.39 -31.62 -41.82
N PHE A 4 -46.34 -32.03 -42.48
CA PHE A 4 -45.88 -31.66 -43.83
C PHE A 4 -46.75 -30.77 -44.73
N GLN A 5 -46.13 -29.83 -45.49
CA GLN A 5 -46.21 -29.98 -46.93
C GLN A 5 -45.11 -29.23 -47.70
N ASN A 6 -44.47 -29.98 -48.58
CA ASN A 6 -43.56 -29.60 -49.66
C ASN A 6 -44.32 -28.92 -50.83
N ILE A 7 -43.68 -27.98 -51.54
CA ILE A 7 -44.02 -27.72 -52.94
C ILE A 7 -42.69 -27.67 -53.75
N LYS A 8 -42.67 -28.50 -54.80
CA LYS A 8 -41.66 -28.71 -55.83
C LYS A 8 -41.69 -27.69 -56.97
N CYS A 9 -40.63 -27.36 -57.49
CA CYS A 9 -40.15 -27.12 -58.89
C CYS A 9 -41.03 -26.64 -60.01
N ARG A 10 -40.53 -25.65 -60.74
CA ARG A 10 -40.49 -25.77 -62.19
C ARG A 10 -39.32 -25.00 -62.82
N LYS A 11 -38.65 -25.70 -63.74
CA LYS A 11 -37.53 -25.26 -64.60
C LYS A 11 -38.02 -24.28 -65.69
N GLY A 12 -37.26 -23.23 -66.00
CA GLY A 12 -37.30 -22.46 -67.17
C GLY A 12 -35.89 -22.16 -67.66
N ARG A 13 -35.61 -22.62 -68.93
CA ARG A 13 -34.33 -22.40 -69.63
C ARG A 13 -34.32 -21.02 -70.28
N GLY A 14 -33.26 -20.21 -70.00
CA GLY A 14 -32.92 -19.04 -70.75
C GLY A 14 -31.40 -18.88 -70.83
N LYS A 15 -30.86 -19.00 -72.02
CA LYS A 15 -29.44 -18.80 -72.34
C LYS A 15 -29.16 -17.32 -72.40
N TYR A 16 -28.27 -16.81 -71.57
CA TYR A 16 -27.53 -15.54 -71.80
C TYR A 16 -26.07 -15.72 -71.54
N TRP A 17 -25.26 -15.23 -72.45
CA TRP A 17 -23.81 -15.16 -72.41
C TRP A 17 -23.31 -14.25 -71.30
N LEU A 18 -22.46 -14.75 -70.41
CA LEU A 18 -21.76 -13.96 -69.38
C LEU A 18 -20.26 -13.89 -69.78
N ILE A 19 -19.80 -12.69 -69.96
CA ILE A 19 -18.38 -12.31 -70.00
C ILE A 19 -17.86 -12.36 -68.56
N PRO A 20 -16.79 -13.07 -68.25
CA PRO A 20 -16.21 -13.03 -66.96
C PRO A 20 -15.43 -11.72 -66.74
N VAL A 21 -15.97 -10.81 -65.98
CA VAL A 21 -15.21 -9.71 -65.37
C VAL A 21 -14.39 -10.32 -64.19
N LEU A 22 -13.08 -10.42 -64.41
CA LEU A 22 -12.12 -10.82 -63.39
C LEU A 22 -11.99 -9.68 -62.39
N LEU A 23 -12.78 -9.69 -61.33
CA LEU A 23 -12.56 -8.85 -60.17
C LEU A 23 -11.39 -9.45 -59.36
N LEU A 24 -10.21 -8.87 -59.51
CA LEU A 24 -9.09 -9.03 -58.59
C LEU A 24 -9.49 -8.39 -57.27
N THR A 25 -10.08 -9.16 -56.35
CA THR A 25 -10.15 -8.79 -54.96
C THR A 25 -8.74 -8.93 -54.39
N LEU A 26 -8.05 -7.81 -54.21
CA LEU A 26 -6.93 -7.68 -53.28
C LEU A 26 -7.48 -8.02 -51.88
N SER A 27 -7.41 -9.28 -51.50
CA SER A 27 -7.51 -9.69 -50.12
C SER A 27 -6.26 -9.17 -49.40
N CYS A 28 -6.37 -7.97 -48.81
CA CYS A 28 -5.52 -7.64 -47.68
C CYS A 28 -5.83 -8.70 -46.63
N CYS A 29 -4.97 -9.68 -46.49
CA CYS A 29 -4.88 -10.52 -45.31
C CYS A 29 -4.51 -9.61 -44.12
N HIS A 30 -5.50 -8.98 -43.52
CA HIS A 30 -5.39 -8.59 -42.13
C HIS A 30 -5.49 -9.88 -41.34
N SER A 31 -4.35 -10.45 -40.94
CA SER A 31 -4.32 -11.41 -39.85
C SER A 31 -5.02 -10.73 -38.68
N SER A 32 -6.05 -11.35 -38.11
CA SER A 32 -6.63 -10.87 -36.85
C SER A 32 -5.47 -10.74 -35.84
N PRO A 33 -5.37 -9.61 -35.13
CA PRO A 33 -4.31 -9.45 -34.13
C PRO A 33 -4.35 -10.61 -33.13
N ASP A 34 -3.18 -11.14 -32.75
CA ASP A 34 -3.09 -12.25 -31.81
C ASP A 34 -3.68 -11.85 -30.45
N LEU A 35 -4.70 -12.58 -30.04
CA LEU A 35 -5.37 -12.36 -28.75
C LEU A 35 -4.49 -12.88 -27.61
N LEU A 36 -4.11 -12.01 -26.68
CA LEU A 36 -3.34 -12.34 -25.49
C LEU A 36 -4.23 -12.63 -24.28
N TYR A 37 -5.31 -11.86 -24.10
CA TYR A 37 -6.27 -12.02 -23.03
C TYR A 37 -7.64 -11.48 -23.45
N SER A 38 -8.71 -12.11 -22.95
CA SER A 38 -10.07 -11.60 -23.09
C SER A 38 -10.93 -11.93 -21.89
N SER A 39 -11.74 -10.95 -21.48
CA SER A 39 -12.79 -11.05 -20.47
C SER A 39 -14.02 -10.27 -20.93
N ASP A 40 -15.08 -10.26 -20.13
CA ASP A 40 -16.27 -9.42 -20.38
C ASP A 40 -15.96 -7.92 -20.22
N SER A 41 -14.89 -7.58 -19.50
CA SER A 41 -14.53 -6.18 -19.19
C SER A 41 -13.58 -5.57 -20.23
N TYR A 42 -12.61 -6.34 -20.73
CA TYR A 42 -11.63 -5.85 -21.70
C TYR A 42 -10.89 -7.00 -22.42
N SER A 43 -10.26 -6.66 -23.52
CA SER A 43 -9.39 -7.58 -24.27
C SER A 43 -8.04 -6.91 -24.55
N VAL A 44 -6.97 -7.72 -24.49
CA VAL A 44 -5.60 -7.33 -24.82
C VAL A 44 -5.14 -8.17 -26.01
N TYR A 45 -4.67 -7.51 -27.05
CA TYR A 45 -4.09 -8.09 -28.24
C TYR A 45 -2.59 -7.75 -28.34
N ALA A 46 -1.89 -8.40 -29.23
CA ALA A 46 -0.46 -8.14 -29.43
C ALA A 46 -0.13 -6.69 -29.85
N ASP A 47 -1.11 -5.95 -30.40
CA ASP A 47 -0.97 -4.59 -30.92
C ASP A 47 -2.03 -3.61 -30.43
N SER A 48 -2.92 -4.02 -29.53
CA SER A 48 -4.00 -3.14 -29.08
C SER A 48 -4.66 -3.60 -27.76
N VAL A 49 -5.38 -2.68 -27.13
CA VAL A 49 -6.24 -2.94 -25.98
C VAL A 49 -7.62 -2.37 -26.28
N VAL A 50 -8.68 -3.12 -25.94
CA VAL A 50 -10.07 -2.70 -26.13
C VAL A 50 -10.81 -2.83 -24.80
N GLN A 51 -11.47 -1.74 -24.38
CA GLN A 51 -12.33 -1.70 -23.18
C GLN A 51 -13.60 -0.94 -23.48
N GLY A 52 -14.71 -1.63 -23.61
CA GLY A 52 -15.97 -1.02 -24.02
C GLY A 52 -15.84 -0.26 -25.34
N PRO A 53 -16.16 1.05 -25.40
CA PRO A 53 -15.99 1.88 -26.59
C PRO A 53 -14.55 2.33 -26.84
N PHE A 54 -13.65 2.17 -25.86
CA PHE A 54 -12.31 2.74 -25.89
C PHE A 54 -11.29 1.74 -26.45
N LYS A 55 -10.28 2.27 -27.13
CA LYS A 55 -9.20 1.50 -27.73
C LYS A 55 -7.85 2.20 -27.58
N ALA A 56 -6.84 1.45 -27.15
CA ALA A 56 -5.45 1.82 -27.37
C ALA A 56 -4.90 1.01 -28.55
N VAL A 57 -4.16 1.66 -29.46
CA VAL A 57 -3.52 1.06 -30.63
C VAL A 57 -2.02 1.32 -30.54
N ILE A 58 -1.24 0.24 -30.57
CA ILE A 58 0.21 0.28 -30.59
C ILE A 58 0.65 0.45 -32.05
N ARG A 59 1.17 1.60 -32.40
CA ARG A 59 1.62 1.93 -33.76
C ARG A 59 3.02 1.40 -34.01
N SER A 60 3.86 1.46 -33.00
CA SER A 60 5.24 0.97 -33.03
C SER A 60 5.75 0.69 -31.62
N ALA A 61 6.97 0.22 -31.48
CA ALA A 61 7.63 0.11 -30.18
C ALA A 61 7.83 1.47 -29.45
N THR A 62 7.61 2.60 -30.16
CA THR A 62 7.85 3.95 -29.67
C THR A 62 6.63 4.87 -29.78
N GLU A 63 5.45 4.33 -30.10
CA GLU A 63 4.25 5.13 -30.31
C GLU A 63 3.00 4.35 -29.97
N ILE A 64 2.16 4.92 -29.09
CA ILE A 64 0.85 4.41 -28.67
C ILE A 64 -0.20 5.51 -28.82
N HIS A 65 -1.32 5.18 -29.45
CA HIS A 65 -2.51 6.04 -29.53
C HIS A 65 -3.61 5.45 -28.65
N SER A 66 -4.28 6.29 -27.85
CA SER A 66 -5.41 5.90 -27.02
C SER A 66 -6.52 6.93 -27.12
N ASP A 67 -7.75 6.47 -27.25
CA ASP A 67 -8.96 7.31 -27.20
C ASP A 67 -9.64 7.21 -25.82
N TYR A 68 -8.97 6.60 -24.82
CA TYR A 68 -9.55 6.43 -23.51
C TYR A 68 -9.86 7.76 -22.84
N GLN A 69 -11.07 7.88 -22.36
CA GLN A 69 -11.52 8.98 -21.51
C GLN A 69 -12.22 8.40 -20.30
N SER A 70 -11.76 8.77 -19.11
CA SER A 70 -12.43 8.35 -17.89
C SER A 70 -13.89 8.84 -17.91
N PRO A 71 -14.87 7.97 -17.65
CA PRO A 71 -16.26 8.38 -17.48
C PRO A 71 -16.43 9.46 -16.40
N LEU A 72 -15.52 9.49 -15.42
CA LEU A 72 -15.50 10.48 -14.35
C LEU A 72 -14.81 11.80 -14.75
N SER A 73 -14.12 11.84 -15.91
CA SER A 73 -13.54 13.09 -16.45
C SER A 73 -14.55 13.95 -17.17
N GLN A 74 -15.69 13.38 -17.50
CA GLN A 74 -16.71 14.05 -18.26
C GLN A 74 -17.68 14.72 -17.28
N LYS A 75 -17.47 16.02 -17.03
CA LYS A 75 -18.49 16.91 -16.47
C LYS A 75 -18.56 16.91 -14.95
N THR A 76 -18.10 17.97 -14.34
CA THR A 76 -18.40 18.27 -12.94
C THR A 76 -19.91 18.34 -12.76
N LYS A 77 -20.49 17.30 -12.14
CA LYS A 77 -21.95 17.21 -11.92
C LYS A 77 -22.39 18.25 -10.90
N SER A 78 -23.64 18.71 -11.00
CA SER A 78 -24.18 19.65 -10.03
C SER A 78 -24.48 19.02 -8.67
N ARG A 79 -24.50 17.69 -8.55
CA ARG A 79 -24.72 17.00 -7.28
C ARG A 79 -23.37 16.78 -6.58
N ILE A 80 -23.17 17.49 -5.47
CA ILE A 80 -21.93 17.50 -4.72
C ILE A 80 -22.12 16.76 -3.39
N GLN A 81 -21.15 15.93 -3.04
CA GLN A 81 -21.00 15.28 -1.74
C GLN A 81 -19.81 15.91 -1.01
N PHE A 82 -20.01 16.35 0.24
CA PHE A 82 -18.98 17.02 1.00
C PHE A 82 -19.15 16.82 2.51
N LYS A 83 -18.15 17.20 3.28
CA LYS A 83 -18.13 17.12 4.73
C LYS A 83 -17.21 18.19 5.28
N PHE A 84 -17.44 18.61 6.52
CA PHE A 84 -16.53 19.52 7.20
C PHE A 84 -15.53 18.75 8.09
N SER A 85 -14.50 19.46 8.47
CA SER A 85 -13.41 18.92 9.30
C SER A 85 -12.96 19.97 10.30
N ILE A 86 -12.83 19.60 11.55
CA ILE A 86 -12.11 20.40 12.56
C ILE A 86 -10.70 19.83 12.66
N ASN A 87 -9.70 20.73 12.55
CA ASN A 87 -8.27 20.37 12.65
C ASN A 87 -7.80 19.33 11.61
N SER A 88 -8.34 19.35 10.40
CA SER A 88 -7.99 18.37 9.37
C SER A 88 -8.21 16.91 9.77
N ARG A 89 -9.40 16.60 10.30
CA ARG A 89 -9.78 15.22 10.68
C ARG A 89 -11.17 14.87 10.19
N ASP A 90 -11.43 13.59 9.92
CA ASP A 90 -12.78 13.08 9.67
C ASP A 90 -13.54 12.98 11.01
N ASN A 91 -14.07 14.11 11.47
CA ASN A 91 -14.61 14.23 12.83
C ASN A 91 -15.94 15.00 12.93
N GLU A 92 -16.59 15.31 11.82
CA GLU A 92 -17.87 16.01 11.85
C GLU A 92 -19.04 15.09 12.20
N MET A 93 -19.17 13.99 11.47
CA MET A 93 -20.30 13.04 11.56
C MET A 93 -19.78 11.60 11.43
N PRO A 94 -20.58 10.60 11.86
CA PRO A 94 -20.23 9.21 11.65
C PRO A 94 -19.84 8.86 10.21
N PRO A 95 -19.03 7.84 10.02
CA PRO A 95 -18.69 7.31 8.70
C PRO A 95 -19.92 7.04 7.84
N GLY A 96 -19.85 7.42 6.54
CA GLY A 96 -20.95 7.27 5.61
C GLY A 96 -22.09 8.30 5.75
N MET A 97 -21.98 9.22 6.70
CA MET A 97 -22.90 10.37 6.81
C MET A 97 -22.19 11.62 6.29
N ASP A 98 -22.65 12.11 5.16
CA ASP A 98 -22.10 13.28 4.48
C ASP A 98 -23.21 14.26 4.11
N HIS A 99 -22.84 15.49 3.73
CA HIS A 99 -23.77 16.45 3.15
C HIS A 99 -23.92 16.22 1.65
N PHE A 100 -25.11 16.45 1.14
CA PHE A 100 -25.41 16.36 -0.29
C PHE A 100 -26.16 17.63 -0.74
N VAL A 101 -25.69 18.22 -1.83
CA VAL A 101 -26.33 19.39 -2.42
C VAL A 101 -26.40 19.25 -3.93
N THR A 102 -27.51 19.74 -4.54
CA THR A 102 -27.61 19.92 -5.98
C THR A 102 -27.47 21.40 -6.30
N LEU A 103 -26.32 21.79 -6.81
CA LEU A 103 -26.00 23.17 -7.11
C LEU A 103 -26.79 23.70 -8.31
N GLN A 104 -27.34 24.89 -8.17
CA GLN A 104 -28.05 25.62 -9.21
C GLN A 104 -27.42 27.01 -9.39
N PRO A 105 -26.28 27.10 -10.11
CA PRO A 105 -25.58 28.37 -10.28
C PRO A 105 -26.42 29.40 -11.07
N VAL A 106 -26.45 30.61 -10.55
CA VAL A 106 -27.01 31.78 -11.26
C VAL A 106 -25.86 32.70 -11.60
N ASN A 107 -25.67 33.00 -12.87
CA ASN A 107 -24.53 33.77 -13.36
C ASN A 107 -23.19 33.25 -12.87
N GLY A 108 -23.01 31.90 -12.84
CA GLY A 108 -21.79 31.22 -12.45
C GLY A 108 -21.53 31.21 -10.93
N LYS A 109 -22.48 31.59 -10.10
CA LYS A 109 -22.33 31.62 -8.64
C LYS A 109 -23.45 30.88 -7.94
N VAL A 110 -23.14 30.23 -6.85
CA VAL A 110 -24.11 29.55 -5.98
C VAL A 110 -23.61 29.53 -4.53
N THR A 111 -24.54 29.63 -3.59
CA THR A 111 -24.25 29.60 -2.14
C THR A 111 -25.05 28.49 -1.49
N THR A 112 -24.39 27.70 -0.62
CA THR A 112 -24.99 26.64 0.19
C THR A 112 -24.90 26.99 1.67
N GLY A 113 -25.97 26.77 2.40
CA GLY A 113 -26.01 26.89 3.84
C GLY A 113 -26.67 28.21 4.34
N PRO A 114 -26.55 28.52 5.64
CA PRO A 114 -25.63 27.87 6.60
C PRO A 114 -25.98 26.41 6.90
N VAL A 115 -24.96 25.57 6.84
CA VAL A 115 -25.03 24.15 7.23
C VAL A 115 -24.60 24.04 8.69
N HIS A 116 -25.34 23.32 9.52
CA HIS A 116 -24.97 23.11 10.92
C HIS A 116 -23.95 21.97 11.06
N PHE A 117 -22.85 22.20 11.75
CA PHE A 117 -21.82 21.20 11.99
C PHE A 117 -22.36 19.96 12.73
N GLY A 118 -22.12 18.80 12.16
CA GLY A 118 -22.54 17.51 12.73
C GLY A 118 -24.01 17.14 12.45
N VAL A 119 -24.71 17.91 11.61
CA VAL A 119 -26.10 17.65 11.21
C VAL A 119 -26.13 17.43 9.70
N PRO A 120 -26.54 16.25 9.19
CA PRO A 120 -26.61 16.02 7.76
C PRO A 120 -27.45 17.07 7.04
N TYR A 121 -26.87 17.68 6.01
CA TYR A 121 -27.54 18.62 5.13
C TYR A 121 -27.80 17.97 3.78
N VAL A 122 -29.07 17.85 3.41
CA VAL A 122 -29.48 17.28 2.13
C VAL A 122 -30.41 18.24 1.43
N ASP A 123 -29.90 18.91 0.40
CA ASP A 123 -30.69 19.73 -0.51
C ASP A 123 -30.53 19.21 -1.93
N THR A 124 -31.48 18.39 -2.33
CA THR A 124 -31.56 17.80 -3.66
C THR A 124 -32.78 18.30 -4.44
N THR A 125 -33.35 19.43 -4.06
CA THR A 125 -34.55 20.01 -4.68
C THR A 125 -34.30 20.56 -6.08
N GLY A 126 -33.05 20.92 -6.41
CA GLY A 126 -32.65 21.36 -7.75
C GLY A 126 -32.68 20.23 -8.78
N ILE A 127 -32.83 20.59 -10.05
CA ILE A 127 -32.70 19.65 -11.17
C ILE A 127 -31.23 19.36 -11.39
N PRO A 128 -30.77 18.12 -11.24
CA PRO A 128 -29.38 17.77 -11.47
C PRO A 128 -29.00 18.06 -12.93
N VAL A 129 -27.87 18.75 -13.12
CA VAL A 129 -27.27 18.91 -14.44
C VAL A 129 -26.01 18.08 -14.52
N GLU A 130 -25.77 17.51 -15.68
CA GLU A 130 -24.60 16.64 -15.91
C GLU A 130 -23.29 17.42 -15.91
N GLU A 131 -23.37 18.75 -16.13
CA GLU A 131 -22.18 19.59 -16.18
C GLU A 131 -22.47 20.96 -15.60
N LEU A 132 -21.76 21.34 -14.56
CA LEU A 132 -21.77 22.71 -14.04
C LEU A 132 -21.10 23.65 -15.03
N PRO A 133 -21.57 24.92 -15.13
CA PRO A 133 -20.86 25.94 -15.91
C PRO A 133 -19.38 26.04 -15.50
N VAL A 134 -18.52 26.27 -16.50
CA VAL A 134 -17.08 26.46 -16.27
C VAL A 134 -16.85 27.61 -15.28
N ASN A 135 -15.88 27.43 -14.38
CA ASN A 135 -15.52 28.39 -13.32
C ASN A 135 -16.67 28.72 -12.36
N THR A 136 -17.58 27.76 -12.09
CA THR A 136 -18.66 27.96 -11.11
C THR A 136 -18.07 28.27 -9.72
N GLN A 137 -18.43 29.45 -9.18
CA GLN A 137 -18.07 29.83 -7.81
C GLN A 137 -19.11 29.29 -6.83
N TRP A 138 -18.69 28.38 -5.98
CA TRP A 138 -19.52 27.79 -4.93
C TRP A 138 -19.08 28.29 -3.56
N THR A 139 -19.92 29.09 -2.91
CA THR A 139 -19.70 29.53 -1.53
C THR A 139 -20.44 28.60 -0.58
N VAL A 140 -19.71 28.03 0.38
CA VAL A 140 -20.27 27.16 1.42
C VAL A 140 -20.20 27.91 2.74
N LYS A 141 -21.32 27.91 3.47
CA LYS A 141 -21.44 28.51 4.80
C LYS A 141 -21.71 27.45 5.84
N LEU A 142 -20.95 27.48 6.91
CA LEU A 142 -21.01 26.54 8.04
C LEU A 142 -21.35 27.28 9.33
N ASP A 143 -22.44 26.91 9.96
CA ASP A 143 -22.83 27.44 11.29
C ASP A 143 -22.08 26.66 12.40
N LEU A 144 -21.16 27.35 13.06
CA LEU A 144 -20.39 26.85 14.21
C LEU A 144 -20.72 27.58 15.50
N ARG A 145 -21.74 28.45 15.51
CA ARG A 145 -22.06 29.30 16.69
C ARG A 145 -22.16 28.52 17.97
N ASP A 146 -22.83 27.37 17.97
CA ASP A 146 -22.97 26.53 19.16
C ASP A 146 -21.60 26.01 19.67
N LYS A 147 -20.71 25.60 18.77
CA LYS A 147 -19.39 25.10 19.13
C LYS A 147 -18.47 26.23 19.61
N ILE A 148 -18.52 27.37 18.94
CA ILE A 148 -17.72 28.55 19.30
C ILE A 148 -18.20 29.13 20.64
N ASN A 149 -19.50 29.17 20.91
CA ASN A 149 -20.04 29.58 22.18
C ASN A 149 -19.63 28.61 23.30
N ALA A 150 -19.70 27.29 23.07
CA ALA A 150 -19.23 26.29 24.02
C ALA A 150 -17.72 26.45 24.35
N LEU A 151 -16.90 26.79 23.35
CA LEU A 151 -15.46 27.09 23.55
C LEU A 151 -15.28 28.38 24.39
N LYS A 152 -16.13 29.42 24.20
CA LYS A 152 -16.06 30.68 24.96
C LYS A 152 -16.49 30.48 26.39
N GLU A 153 -17.59 29.78 26.63
CA GLU A 153 -18.22 29.62 27.93
C GLU A 153 -17.58 28.51 28.77
N ASN A 154 -17.36 27.33 28.15
CA ASN A 154 -16.92 26.11 28.84
C ASN A 154 -15.48 25.75 28.57
N GLY A 155 -14.84 26.40 27.56
CA GLY A 155 -13.50 26.09 27.08
C GLY A 155 -13.40 24.81 26.28
N THR A 156 -14.51 24.09 26.05
CA THR A 156 -14.54 22.82 25.30
C THR A 156 -15.87 22.59 24.59
N PHE A 157 -15.85 21.71 23.59
CA PHE A 157 -17.06 21.02 23.08
C PHE A 157 -16.73 19.57 22.73
N THR A 158 -17.73 18.71 22.64
CA THR A 158 -17.58 17.30 22.33
C THR A 158 -18.09 17.01 20.93
N LEU A 159 -17.34 16.22 20.16
CA LEU A 159 -17.68 15.71 18.84
C LEU A 159 -18.59 14.48 18.95
N TYR A 160 -19.18 14.05 17.82
CA TYR A 160 -20.08 12.89 17.78
C TYR A 160 -19.44 11.59 18.31
N ASN A 161 -18.13 11.44 18.14
CA ASN A 161 -17.37 10.27 18.56
C ASN A 161 -16.90 10.31 20.02
N GLY A 162 -17.35 11.29 20.80
CA GLY A 162 -16.96 11.49 22.19
C GLY A 162 -15.64 12.24 22.39
N THR A 163 -14.92 12.57 21.33
CA THR A 163 -13.68 13.36 21.43
C THR A 163 -14.00 14.79 21.88
N THR A 164 -13.28 15.28 22.89
CA THR A 164 -13.41 16.64 23.41
C THR A 164 -12.38 17.55 22.75
N VAL A 165 -12.83 18.62 22.11
CA VAL A 165 -11.98 19.68 21.57
C VAL A 165 -11.87 20.80 22.59
N TYR A 166 -10.65 21.10 23.04
CA TYR A 166 -10.37 22.20 23.95
C TYR A 166 -10.02 23.46 23.19
N ARG A 167 -10.32 24.61 23.78
CA ARG A 167 -10.07 25.91 23.11
C ARG A 167 -8.63 26.10 22.59
N PRO A 168 -7.56 25.70 23.28
CA PRO A 168 -6.20 25.80 22.76
C PRO A 168 -5.94 24.90 21.55
N ASP A 169 -6.71 23.81 21.41
CA ASP A 169 -6.54 22.81 20.38
C ASP A 169 -7.39 23.06 19.11
N PHE A 170 -8.27 24.07 19.15
CA PHE A 170 -9.04 24.48 17.98
C PHE A 170 -8.15 25.29 17.03
N LYS A 171 -7.78 24.70 15.88
CA LYS A 171 -6.80 25.24 14.92
C LYS A 171 -7.41 25.72 13.61
N GLY A 172 -8.56 25.20 13.25
CA GLY A 172 -9.24 25.59 12.01
C GLY A 172 -10.33 24.63 11.58
N VAL A 173 -11.05 25.07 10.59
CA VAL A 173 -12.17 24.36 9.97
C VAL A 173 -11.92 24.25 8.48
N TYR A 174 -12.19 23.10 7.91
CA TYR A 174 -11.90 22.78 6.51
C TYR A 174 -13.09 22.07 5.88
N ILE A 175 -13.15 22.11 4.54
CA ILE A 175 -14.12 21.34 3.76
C ILE A 175 -13.40 20.24 2.98
N ALA A 176 -14.00 19.03 2.99
CA ALA A 176 -13.60 17.87 2.22
C ALA A 176 -14.74 17.44 1.29
N GLY A 177 -14.44 16.70 0.22
CA GLY A 177 -15.47 16.19 -0.68
C GLY A 177 -14.90 15.41 -1.86
N GLY A 178 -15.80 14.77 -2.62
CA GLY A 178 -15.42 13.93 -3.77
C GLY A 178 -15.34 14.65 -5.12
N THR A 179 -15.67 15.94 -5.18
CA THR A 179 -15.68 16.71 -6.44
C THR A 179 -14.51 17.68 -6.48
N GLU A 180 -13.68 17.61 -7.53
CA GLU A 180 -12.57 18.57 -7.70
C GLU A 180 -13.04 20.03 -7.59
N PRO A 181 -12.28 20.91 -6.83
CA PRO A 181 -10.96 20.70 -6.26
C PRO A 181 -10.94 20.01 -4.88
N LEU A 182 -12.08 19.63 -4.31
CA LEU A 182 -12.14 18.97 -3.02
C LEU A 182 -11.43 17.61 -3.04
N SER A 183 -11.05 17.17 -1.85
CA SER A 183 -10.44 15.86 -1.60
C SER A 183 -10.97 15.30 -0.28
N TRP A 184 -11.06 13.97 -0.16
CA TRP A 184 -11.33 13.27 1.08
C TRP A 184 -10.06 13.04 1.92
N ASP A 185 -8.94 13.63 1.52
CA ASP A 185 -7.68 13.60 2.27
C ASP A 185 -7.74 14.56 3.46
N PHE A 186 -8.45 14.14 4.50
CA PHE A 186 -8.69 14.98 5.69
C PHE A 186 -7.39 15.49 6.32
N GLU A 187 -6.34 14.70 6.35
CA GLU A 187 -5.10 15.06 7.04
C GLU A 187 -4.30 16.16 6.33
N ASN A 188 -4.45 16.25 5.04
CA ASN A 188 -3.78 17.26 4.22
C ASN A 188 -4.63 18.50 3.91
N LEU A 189 -5.87 18.58 4.38
CA LEU A 189 -6.72 19.75 4.16
C LEU A 189 -6.05 21.04 4.68
N CYS A 190 -5.37 20.98 5.82
CA CYS A 190 -4.67 22.15 6.39
C CYS A 190 -3.49 22.65 5.54
N ASN A 191 -2.99 21.85 4.63
CA ASN A 191 -1.91 22.22 3.73
C ASN A 191 -2.40 23.06 2.54
N ASN A 192 -3.71 23.05 2.28
CA ASN A 192 -4.33 23.83 1.23
C ASN A 192 -5.28 24.88 1.81
N LYS A 193 -4.83 26.12 1.82
CA LYS A 193 -5.60 27.26 2.36
C LYS A 193 -6.94 27.48 1.65
N SER A 194 -7.10 27.00 0.42
CA SER A 194 -8.37 27.14 -0.30
C SER A 194 -9.51 26.28 0.26
N PHE A 195 -9.20 25.32 1.13
CA PHE A 195 -10.19 24.48 1.80
C PHE A 195 -10.52 24.97 3.22
N ALA A 196 -9.78 25.95 3.72
CA ALA A 196 -10.02 26.50 5.04
C ALA A 196 -11.23 27.45 4.99
N LEU A 197 -12.15 27.28 5.93
CA LEU A 197 -13.24 28.22 6.16
C LEU A 197 -12.77 29.29 7.12
N SER A 198 -13.16 30.55 6.88
CA SER A 198 -12.92 31.71 7.75
C SER A 198 -14.21 32.30 8.29
N ASP A 199 -14.12 32.93 9.46
CA ASP A 199 -15.17 33.72 10.09
C ASP A 199 -14.59 35.14 10.27
N ASP A 200 -14.53 35.89 9.17
CA ASP A 200 -13.84 37.18 9.13
C ASP A 200 -14.63 38.31 9.80
N ASP A 201 -15.96 38.17 9.89
CA ASP A 201 -16.85 39.14 10.55
C ASP A 201 -17.18 38.77 12.02
N GLY A 202 -16.80 37.59 12.44
CA GLY A 202 -16.90 37.11 13.83
C GLY A 202 -18.32 36.74 14.27
N ASP A 203 -19.23 36.47 13.33
CA ASP A 203 -20.63 36.11 13.60
C ASP A 203 -20.81 34.60 13.95
N GLY A 204 -19.75 33.79 13.81
CA GLY A 204 -19.71 32.34 14.06
C GLY A 204 -20.19 31.50 12.88
N ILE A 205 -20.38 32.11 11.71
CA ILE A 205 -20.64 31.42 10.45
C ILE A 205 -19.37 31.45 9.61
N TYR A 206 -18.78 30.30 9.46
CA TYR A 206 -17.54 30.12 8.69
C TYR A 206 -17.83 29.93 7.22
N GLU A 207 -17.07 30.57 6.33
CA GLU A 207 -17.31 30.54 4.89
C GLU A 207 -16.05 30.16 4.08
N VAL A 208 -16.26 29.48 2.95
CA VAL A 208 -15.24 29.28 1.91
C VAL A 208 -15.88 29.40 0.54
N THR A 209 -15.15 29.95 -0.43
CA THR A 209 -15.58 29.97 -1.83
C THR A 209 -14.63 29.13 -2.67
N LEU A 210 -15.17 28.13 -3.34
CA LEU A 210 -14.45 27.20 -4.21
C LEU A 210 -14.80 27.49 -5.67
N VAL A 211 -13.85 27.25 -6.57
CA VAL A 211 -14.09 27.24 -8.01
C VAL A 211 -14.25 25.80 -8.46
N LEU A 212 -15.46 25.44 -8.90
CA LEU A 212 -15.78 24.13 -9.46
C LEU A 212 -15.73 24.21 -10.98
N ASN A 213 -15.44 23.05 -11.61
CA ASN A 213 -15.28 22.94 -13.05
C ASN A 213 -14.36 24.06 -13.61
N PRO A 214 -13.12 24.21 -13.09
CA PRO A 214 -12.21 25.22 -13.58
C PRO A 214 -11.92 24.97 -15.07
N GLU A 215 -11.75 26.05 -15.83
CA GLU A 215 -11.28 25.97 -17.22
C GLU A 215 -9.85 25.42 -17.26
N THR A 216 -9.75 24.13 -17.14
CA THR A 216 -8.49 23.42 -17.34
C THR A 216 -8.39 23.10 -18.82
N GLY A 217 -7.30 23.50 -19.47
CA GLY A 217 -6.98 22.99 -20.80
C GLY A 217 -7.08 21.46 -20.76
N VAL A 218 -7.88 20.89 -21.66
CA VAL A 218 -8.12 19.44 -21.70
C VAL A 218 -6.79 18.75 -21.94
N ASP A 219 -6.20 18.21 -20.90
CA ASP A 219 -4.97 17.42 -20.99
C ASP A 219 -5.36 15.99 -21.43
N ASN A 220 -5.99 15.90 -22.61
CA ASN A 220 -6.28 14.65 -23.28
C ASN A 220 -5.03 14.21 -24.04
N LYS A 221 -4.06 13.68 -23.31
CA LYS A 221 -2.96 12.97 -23.91
C LYS A 221 -3.55 11.77 -24.64
N THR A 222 -3.65 11.85 -25.97
CA THR A 222 -4.17 10.77 -26.80
C THR A 222 -3.07 9.99 -27.50
N VAL A 223 -1.82 10.46 -27.38
CA VAL A 223 -0.65 9.86 -28.01
C VAL A 223 0.53 9.85 -27.03
N TRP A 224 1.18 8.71 -26.92
CA TRP A 224 2.51 8.61 -26.35
C TRP A 224 3.51 8.37 -27.47
N GLU A 225 4.56 9.17 -27.48
CA GLU A 225 5.75 8.98 -28.33
C GLU A 225 6.98 9.00 -27.44
N LEU A 226 7.92 8.09 -27.71
CA LEU A 226 9.20 8.05 -27.02
C LEU A 226 10.02 9.29 -27.31
N THR A 227 10.24 10.13 -26.32
CA THR A 227 10.97 11.40 -26.43
C THR A 227 12.30 11.40 -25.69
N ALA A 228 12.46 10.55 -24.67
CA ALA A 228 13.71 10.43 -23.93
C ALA A 228 14.73 9.54 -24.66
N ASP A 229 16.02 9.84 -24.51
CA ASP A 229 17.06 8.96 -24.95
C ASP A 229 17.18 7.75 -24.00
N VAL A 230 16.83 6.58 -24.51
CA VAL A 230 16.91 5.31 -23.79
C VAL A 230 17.95 4.37 -24.41
N SER A 231 18.85 4.89 -25.24
CA SER A 231 19.82 4.09 -26.01
C SER A 231 20.86 3.37 -25.15
N ASP A 232 21.11 3.86 -23.94
CA ASP A 232 22.07 3.27 -22.99
C ASP A 232 21.48 2.06 -22.22
N TYR A 233 20.16 1.85 -22.32
CA TYR A 233 19.47 0.75 -21.63
C TYR A 233 19.36 -0.50 -22.51
N PRO A 234 19.14 -1.67 -21.92
CA PRO A 234 18.93 -2.90 -22.67
C PRO A 234 17.74 -2.78 -23.63
N ARG A 235 17.90 -3.29 -24.85
CA ARG A 235 16.82 -3.28 -25.85
C ARG A 235 16.05 -4.58 -25.80
N PHE A 236 14.75 -4.47 -25.59
CA PHE A 236 13.82 -5.59 -25.59
C PHE A 236 13.06 -5.65 -26.93
N HIS A 237 12.93 -6.86 -27.47
CA HIS A 237 12.10 -7.12 -28.64
C HIS A 237 11.36 -8.45 -28.48
N SER A 238 10.10 -8.48 -28.89
CA SER A 238 9.24 -9.67 -28.96
C SER A 238 8.26 -9.55 -30.12
N ASP A 239 7.60 -10.66 -30.44
CA ASP A 239 6.53 -10.68 -31.45
C ASP A 239 5.27 -9.90 -31.00
N GLN A 240 5.12 -9.63 -29.70
CA GLN A 240 4.03 -8.82 -29.13
C GLN A 240 4.42 -7.34 -29.09
N MET A 241 3.88 -6.54 -30.02
CA MET A 241 4.24 -5.12 -30.13
C MET A 241 3.89 -4.33 -28.87
N ILE A 242 2.80 -4.69 -28.20
CA ILE A 242 2.39 -4.06 -26.92
C ILE A 242 3.48 -4.21 -25.85
N ALA A 243 4.11 -5.37 -25.73
CA ALA A 243 5.18 -5.59 -24.75
C ALA A 243 6.41 -4.72 -25.07
N ASN A 244 6.74 -4.56 -26.36
CA ASN A 244 7.85 -3.71 -26.80
C ASN A 244 7.61 -2.23 -26.49
N ALA A 245 6.40 -1.74 -26.79
CA ALA A 245 6.05 -0.34 -26.56
C ALA A 245 5.97 -0.01 -25.06
N LEU A 246 5.36 -0.87 -24.25
CA LEU A 246 5.23 -0.64 -22.82
C LEU A 246 6.56 -0.78 -22.07
N TYR A 247 7.48 -1.59 -22.55
CA TYR A 247 8.86 -1.61 -22.08
C TYR A 247 9.54 -0.24 -22.27
N ASN A 248 9.45 0.33 -23.48
CA ASN A 248 10.04 1.63 -23.80
C ASN A 248 9.34 2.78 -23.06
N LEU A 249 8.00 2.75 -22.91
CA LEU A 249 7.26 3.69 -22.11
C LEU A 249 7.76 3.66 -20.65
N SER A 250 7.93 2.47 -20.08
CA SER A 250 8.41 2.33 -18.71
C SER A 250 9.88 2.75 -18.56
N LEU A 251 10.74 2.53 -19.54
CA LEU A 251 12.11 3.07 -19.53
C LEU A 251 12.11 4.61 -19.55
N GLU A 252 11.31 5.22 -20.42
CA GLU A 252 11.19 6.68 -20.48
C GLU A 252 10.69 7.27 -19.16
N GLU A 253 9.68 6.66 -18.55
CA GLU A 253 9.13 7.10 -17.28
C GLU A 253 10.13 6.94 -16.14
N MET A 254 10.90 5.84 -16.11
CA MET A 254 12.00 5.66 -15.17
C MET A 254 13.04 6.78 -15.29
N VAL A 255 13.44 7.12 -16.52
CA VAL A 255 14.41 8.22 -16.77
C VAL A 255 13.86 9.55 -16.27
N LYS A 256 12.57 9.83 -16.51
CA LYS A 256 11.89 11.04 -16.04
C LYS A 256 11.72 11.11 -14.52
N ASP A 257 11.80 9.97 -13.84
CA ASP A 257 11.72 9.87 -12.37
C ASP A 257 13.11 9.92 -11.69
N ILE A 258 14.18 10.09 -12.46
CA ILE A 258 15.51 10.39 -11.93
C ILE A 258 15.61 11.90 -11.64
N ARG A 259 15.83 12.22 -10.39
CA ARG A 259 15.97 13.60 -9.90
C ARG A 259 17.34 14.19 -10.24
N PRO A 260 17.49 15.55 -10.24
CA PRO A 260 18.77 16.19 -10.49
C PRO A 260 19.88 15.80 -9.49
N ASP A 261 19.52 15.35 -8.27
CA ASP A 261 20.47 14.86 -7.26
C ASP A 261 20.86 13.38 -7.47
N SER A 262 20.48 12.78 -8.60
CA SER A 262 20.71 11.39 -8.95
C SER A 262 20.07 10.41 -7.94
N THR A 263 18.86 10.72 -7.50
CA THR A 263 17.99 9.80 -6.76
C THR A 263 16.68 9.60 -7.50
N PHE A 264 15.97 8.52 -7.20
CA PHE A 264 14.63 8.30 -7.72
C PHE A 264 13.58 9.10 -6.94
N MET A 265 12.59 9.68 -7.63
CA MET A 265 11.33 10.12 -7.01
C MET A 265 10.26 9.04 -7.17
N ALA A 266 9.25 9.07 -6.31
CA ALA A 266 8.22 8.03 -6.28
C ALA A 266 7.22 8.11 -7.45
N GLY A 267 7.07 9.28 -8.08
CA GLY A 267 6.17 9.47 -9.22
C GLY A 267 5.98 10.93 -9.60
N ALA A 268 5.19 11.19 -10.64
CA ALA A 268 4.97 12.54 -11.16
C ALA A 268 4.38 13.49 -10.11
N LYS A 269 3.44 13.00 -9.29
CA LYS A 269 2.84 13.75 -8.20
C LYS A 269 3.69 13.70 -6.92
N TRP A 270 4.49 12.67 -6.78
CA TRP A 270 5.30 12.36 -5.60
C TRP A 270 6.79 12.58 -5.89
N ASN A 271 7.26 13.82 -5.77
CA ASN A 271 8.65 14.19 -6.08
C ASN A 271 9.66 13.85 -4.98
N GLY A 272 9.23 13.23 -3.90
CA GLY A 272 10.08 12.79 -2.78
C GLY A 272 10.77 11.45 -3.02
N VAL A 273 11.71 11.15 -2.13
CA VAL A 273 12.35 9.84 -2.03
C VAL A 273 11.75 9.14 -0.82
N TRP A 274 10.93 8.12 -1.04
CA TRP A 274 10.32 7.32 0.04
C TRP A 274 10.90 5.92 0.08
N THR A 275 11.12 5.41 1.28
CA THR A 275 11.82 4.14 1.52
C THR A 275 11.10 2.98 0.83
N ARG A 276 9.79 2.85 0.98
CA ARG A 276 9.01 1.75 0.36
C ARG A 276 9.03 1.82 -1.15
N ASP A 277 8.70 2.99 -1.71
CA ASP A 277 8.57 3.20 -3.15
C ASP A 277 9.86 2.86 -3.88
N ILE A 278 10.98 3.44 -3.44
CA ILE A 278 12.28 3.14 -4.05
C ILE A 278 12.70 1.67 -3.82
N SER A 279 12.40 1.11 -2.63
CA SER A 279 12.86 -0.23 -2.28
C SER A 279 12.17 -1.31 -3.12
N TYR A 280 10.85 -1.28 -3.23
CA TYR A 280 10.14 -2.22 -4.08
C TYR A 280 10.49 -2.04 -5.56
N SER A 281 10.65 -0.79 -6.03
CA SER A 281 11.05 -0.50 -7.41
C SER A 281 12.45 -1.05 -7.74
N ILE A 282 13.41 -0.82 -6.84
CA ILE A 282 14.78 -1.33 -6.98
C ILE A 282 14.77 -2.87 -6.96
N ALA A 283 14.03 -3.46 -6.04
CA ALA A 283 13.92 -4.93 -5.92
C ALA A 283 13.21 -5.55 -7.13
N LEU A 284 12.24 -4.90 -7.73
CA LEU A 284 11.55 -5.38 -8.94
C LEU A 284 12.46 -5.38 -10.16
N SER A 285 13.11 -4.25 -10.48
CA SER A 285 13.89 -4.13 -11.73
C SER A 285 14.98 -3.07 -11.72
N LEU A 286 14.85 -1.99 -10.94
CA LEU A 286 15.71 -0.82 -11.13
C LEU A 286 17.15 -1.04 -10.69
N ALA A 287 17.43 -2.01 -9.82
CA ALA A 287 18.81 -2.43 -9.50
C ALA A 287 19.57 -2.88 -10.74
N LEU A 288 18.88 -3.53 -11.72
CA LEU A 288 19.49 -3.99 -12.96
C LEU A 288 19.82 -2.86 -13.93
N LEU A 289 19.08 -1.77 -13.90
CA LEU A 289 19.18 -0.66 -14.85
C LEU A 289 20.06 0.48 -14.33
N GLU A 290 19.88 0.85 -13.07
CA GLU A 290 20.50 2.04 -12.45
C GLU A 290 21.01 1.73 -11.03
N PRO A 291 21.98 0.82 -10.84
CA PRO A 291 22.44 0.40 -9.52
C PRO A 291 23.06 1.54 -8.70
N GLU A 292 23.72 2.53 -9.33
CA GLU A 292 24.34 3.65 -8.62
C GLU A 292 23.29 4.68 -8.16
N ILE A 293 22.25 4.94 -8.97
CA ILE A 293 21.11 5.78 -8.57
C ILE A 293 20.34 5.09 -7.46
N ALA A 294 20.18 3.76 -7.54
CA ALA A 294 19.57 2.93 -6.51
C ALA A 294 20.31 3.07 -5.18
N LYS A 295 21.65 2.94 -5.16
CA LYS A 295 22.48 3.14 -3.94
C LYS A 295 22.27 4.53 -3.34
N LYS A 296 22.34 5.60 -4.18
CA LYS A 296 22.15 6.97 -3.72
C LYS A 296 20.76 7.19 -3.13
N SER A 297 19.74 6.66 -3.78
CA SER A 297 18.35 6.73 -3.30
C SER A 297 18.18 6.03 -1.96
N LEU A 298 18.73 4.83 -1.81
CA LEU A 298 18.71 4.06 -0.56
C LEU A 298 19.44 4.81 0.56
N LEU A 299 20.63 5.38 0.28
CA LEU A 299 21.41 6.12 1.28
C LEU A 299 20.74 7.44 1.69
N ARG A 300 19.90 8.04 0.82
CA ARG A 300 19.07 9.19 1.17
C ARG A 300 18.10 8.89 2.33
N LYS A 301 17.75 7.62 2.50
CA LYS A 301 16.84 7.12 3.54
C LYS A 301 17.60 6.47 4.71
N VAL A 302 18.80 6.94 4.98
CA VAL A 302 19.62 6.47 6.11
C VAL A 302 20.05 7.67 6.97
N LYS A 303 19.82 7.55 8.28
CA LYS A 303 20.33 8.50 9.28
C LYS A 303 20.84 7.73 10.50
N ASN A 304 21.92 8.14 11.09
CA ASN A 304 22.54 7.48 12.25
C ASN A 304 22.77 5.97 12.03
N LYS A 305 23.16 5.57 10.80
CA LYS A 305 23.33 4.16 10.38
C LYS A 305 22.06 3.31 10.59
N ARG A 306 20.89 3.90 10.47
CA ARG A 306 19.57 3.26 10.51
C ARG A 306 18.73 3.70 9.34
N ILE A 307 17.87 2.82 8.87
CA ILE A 307 16.89 3.11 7.82
C ILE A 307 15.83 4.04 8.41
N ILE A 308 15.45 5.08 7.70
CA ILE A 308 14.39 5.99 8.09
C ILE A 308 13.05 5.35 7.71
N GLN A 309 12.13 5.27 8.67
CA GLN A 309 10.73 4.95 8.40
C GLN A 309 10.08 6.15 7.74
N ASP A 310 9.48 5.93 6.58
CA ASP A 310 8.61 6.94 5.99
C ASP A 310 7.30 6.99 6.76
N THR A 311 6.80 8.20 6.87
CA THR A 311 5.56 8.43 7.55
C THR A 311 4.44 8.39 6.53
N GLY A 312 3.69 7.35 6.60
CA GLY A 312 2.34 7.30 6.09
C GLY A 312 1.37 7.54 7.24
N THR A 313 0.13 7.27 7.01
CA THR A 313 -0.96 7.53 7.95
C THR A 313 -1.10 6.51 9.08
N GLY A 314 -0.49 5.36 8.98
CA GLY A 314 -0.38 4.39 10.08
C GLY A 314 0.74 4.75 10.99
N GLY A 315 1.71 5.43 10.43
CA GLY A 315 2.61 5.83 11.23
C GLY A 315 4.02 5.99 11.22
N SER A 316 4.30 6.74 12.18
CA SER A 316 5.64 6.88 12.68
C SER A 316 6.17 5.53 13.16
N TRP A 317 7.49 5.39 13.10
CA TRP A 317 8.15 4.31 13.81
C TRP A 317 7.87 4.42 15.32
N PRO A 318 7.53 3.33 16.02
CA PRO A 318 7.47 1.95 15.59
C PRO A 318 6.05 1.44 15.25
N VAL A 319 5.08 2.31 15.02
CA VAL A 319 3.74 1.90 14.58
C VAL A 319 3.84 1.18 13.25
N SER A 320 4.74 1.62 12.38
CA SER A 320 5.21 0.87 11.22
C SER A 320 6.71 0.59 11.31
N THR A 321 7.11 -0.61 10.84
CA THR A 321 8.51 -1.04 10.71
C THR A 321 8.82 -1.55 9.31
N ASP A 322 7.99 -1.22 8.32
CA ASP A 322 8.13 -1.66 6.94
C ASP A 322 9.35 -1.04 6.22
N ARG A 323 10.03 -0.08 6.86
CA ARG A 323 11.34 0.44 6.41
C ARG A 323 12.34 -0.66 6.07
N THR A 324 12.15 -1.86 6.59
CA THR A 324 13.00 -3.03 6.30
C THR A 324 12.87 -3.53 4.85
N THR A 325 11.90 -3.05 4.05
CA THR A 325 11.88 -3.21 2.58
C THR A 325 13.18 -2.74 1.93
N TRP A 326 13.87 -1.78 2.54
CA TRP A 326 15.20 -1.32 2.15
C TRP A 326 16.22 -2.46 2.00
N ALA A 327 16.11 -3.51 2.84
CA ALA A 327 17.00 -4.66 2.78
C ALA A 327 16.83 -5.47 1.48
N LEU A 328 15.59 -5.58 0.97
CA LEU A 328 15.30 -6.24 -0.30
C LEU A 328 16.05 -5.55 -1.44
N ALA A 329 15.95 -4.22 -1.49
CA ALA A 329 16.59 -3.39 -2.48
C ALA A 329 18.12 -3.42 -2.39
N ALA A 330 18.66 -3.26 -1.18
CA ALA A 330 20.11 -3.26 -0.95
C ALA A 330 20.76 -4.59 -1.34
N TRP A 331 20.06 -5.68 -1.08
CA TRP A 331 20.50 -7.02 -1.48
C TRP A 331 20.47 -7.21 -2.99
N GLU A 332 19.43 -6.70 -3.67
CA GLU A 332 19.34 -6.76 -5.14
C GLU A 332 20.48 -5.96 -5.79
N VAL A 333 20.78 -4.75 -5.28
CA VAL A 333 21.92 -3.95 -5.73
C VAL A 333 23.25 -4.70 -5.56
N TYR A 334 23.47 -5.37 -4.41
CA TYR A 334 24.68 -6.19 -4.23
C TYR A 334 24.75 -7.33 -5.24
N LYS A 335 23.67 -8.06 -5.46
CA LYS A 335 23.67 -9.18 -6.42
C LYS A 335 24.00 -8.71 -7.83
N VAL A 336 23.53 -7.53 -8.22
CA VAL A 336 23.83 -6.91 -9.53
C VAL A 336 25.29 -6.47 -9.60
N THR A 337 25.80 -5.77 -8.60
CA THR A 337 27.12 -5.10 -8.66
C THR A 337 28.27 -5.98 -8.17
N GLY A 338 28.03 -6.84 -7.19
CA GLY A 338 29.07 -7.57 -6.47
C GLY A 338 29.93 -6.69 -5.55
N ASP A 339 29.52 -5.46 -5.27
CA ASP A 339 30.24 -4.47 -4.48
C ASP A 339 30.28 -4.87 -3.00
N ARG A 340 31.46 -5.28 -2.51
CA ARG A 340 31.64 -5.73 -1.13
C ARG A 340 31.62 -4.59 -0.12
N GLU A 341 31.99 -3.38 -0.51
CA GLU A 341 31.92 -2.21 0.37
C GLU A 341 30.45 -1.84 0.62
N TRP A 342 29.66 -1.82 -0.45
CA TRP A 342 28.22 -1.68 -0.35
C TRP A 342 27.59 -2.76 0.55
N LEU A 343 27.98 -4.04 0.35
CA LEU A 343 27.48 -5.15 1.16
C LEU A 343 27.75 -4.94 2.66
N SER A 344 28.96 -4.53 3.02
CA SER A 344 29.34 -4.27 4.41
C SER A 344 28.57 -3.11 5.01
N GLN A 345 28.44 -2.00 4.27
CA GLN A 345 27.68 -0.85 4.69
C GLN A 345 26.19 -1.18 4.86
N ALA A 346 25.60 -1.88 3.89
CA ALA A 346 24.20 -2.28 3.94
C ALA A 346 23.89 -3.22 5.09
N TYR A 347 24.79 -4.20 5.35
CA TYR A 347 24.67 -5.10 6.49
C TYR A 347 24.58 -4.33 7.82
N GLU A 348 25.50 -3.38 8.06
CA GLU A 348 25.51 -2.58 9.29
C GLU A 348 24.20 -1.78 9.46
N ILE A 349 23.73 -1.13 8.38
CA ILE A 349 22.51 -0.32 8.39
C ILE A 349 21.27 -1.17 8.69
N ILE A 350 21.15 -2.31 8.02
CA ILE A 350 20.02 -3.23 8.22
C ILE A 350 20.05 -3.80 9.63
N TYR A 351 21.23 -4.28 10.07
CA TYR A 351 21.41 -4.88 11.39
C TYR A 351 20.99 -3.91 12.51
N ASN A 352 21.47 -2.67 12.48
CA ASN A 352 21.11 -1.66 13.48
C ASN A 352 19.59 -1.41 13.49
N SER A 353 18.96 -1.38 12.31
CA SER A 353 17.52 -1.12 12.19
C SER A 353 16.68 -2.25 12.77
N ILE A 354 17.01 -3.50 12.44
CA ILE A 354 16.25 -4.65 12.96
C ILE A 354 16.47 -4.92 14.45
N CYS A 355 17.63 -4.54 15.00
CA CYS A 355 17.85 -4.63 16.44
C CYS A 355 16.88 -3.73 17.20
N ASP A 356 16.67 -2.50 16.74
CA ASP A 356 15.71 -1.60 17.35
C ASP A 356 14.26 -2.14 17.18
N ASP A 357 13.89 -2.59 15.97
CA ASP A 357 12.58 -3.16 15.69
C ASP A 357 12.29 -4.40 16.57
N GLN A 358 13.28 -5.25 16.76
CA GLN A 358 13.16 -6.44 17.62
C GLN A 358 12.88 -6.08 19.08
N MET A 359 13.46 -4.98 19.56
CA MET A 359 13.27 -4.55 20.95
C MET A 359 11.91 -3.88 21.19
N VAL A 360 11.36 -3.23 20.20
CA VAL A 360 10.14 -2.39 20.37
C VAL A 360 8.90 -2.94 19.67
N ALA A 361 9.06 -3.82 18.68
CA ALA A 361 7.94 -4.27 17.86
C ALA A 361 7.83 -5.80 17.67
N PHE A 362 8.56 -6.60 18.46
CA PHE A 362 8.49 -8.05 18.36
C PHE A 362 7.65 -8.69 19.47
N ASP A 363 6.62 -9.42 19.09
CA ASP A 363 5.80 -10.22 19.99
C ASP A 363 6.40 -11.64 20.17
N LYS A 364 6.98 -11.87 21.34
CA LYS A 364 7.58 -13.17 21.69
C LYS A 364 6.56 -14.31 21.73
N SER A 365 5.28 -14.03 21.97
CA SER A 365 4.22 -15.03 22.15
C SER A 365 3.77 -15.64 20.82
N THR A 366 3.68 -14.82 19.77
CA THR A 366 3.31 -15.25 18.41
C THR A 366 4.52 -15.47 17.50
N GLY A 367 5.65 -14.85 17.83
CA GLY A 367 6.82 -14.83 16.94
C GLY A 367 6.68 -13.86 15.78
N LEU A 368 5.74 -12.91 15.84
CA LEU A 368 5.44 -11.93 14.81
C LEU A 368 5.88 -10.52 15.22
N MET A 369 6.09 -9.66 14.23
CA MET A 369 6.28 -8.23 14.44
C MET A 369 4.92 -7.54 14.55
N TYR A 370 4.81 -6.62 15.48
CA TYR A 370 3.70 -5.66 15.57
C TYR A 370 3.77 -4.64 14.43
N GLY A 371 2.61 -4.04 14.10
CA GLY A 371 2.53 -2.85 13.31
C GLY A 371 1.84 -3.01 11.97
N GLU A 372 1.89 -1.94 11.22
CA GLU A 372 1.22 -1.70 9.95
C GLU A 372 1.68 -2.62 8.81
N SER A 373 0.83 -2.84 7.83
CA SER A 373 1.16 -3.56 6.60
C SER A 373 2.17 -2.79 5.74
N SER A 374 2.99 -3.52 4.99
CA SER A 374 4.22 -3.00 4.37
C SER A 374 4.04 -1.94 3.27
N PHE A 375 2.82 -1.58 2.88
CA PHE A 375 2.56 -0.46 1.97
C PHE A 375 1.20 0.20 2.19
N LEU A 376 0.33 -0.42 2.98
CA LEU A 376 -0.99 0.11 3.30
C LEU A 376 -0.86 1.20 4.38
N ASP A 377 -0.15 2.26 4.03
CA ASP A 377 0.35 3.27 4.95
C ASP A 377 -0.62 4.43 5.23
N TRP A 378 -1.71 4.53 4.49
CA TRP A 378 -2.74 5.53 4.75
C TRP A 378 -3.91 4.92 5.54
N ARG A 379 -3.93 5.19 6.86
CA ARG A 379 -4.87 4.59 7.82
C ARG A 379 -6.33 4.73 7.37
N GLU A 380 -6.74 5.92 6.96
CA GLU A 380 -8.11 6.25 6.54
C GLU A 380 -8.54 5.47 5.30
N GLN A 381 -7.59 4.96 4.53
CA GLN A 381 -7.80 4.22 3.29
C GLN A 381 -7.53 2.72 3.41
N SER A 382 -7.01 2.26 4.55
CA SER A 382 -6.47 0.90 4.70
C SER A 382 -7.06 0.13 5.87
N TYR A 383 -7.55 0.83 6.88
CA TYR A 383 -8.02 0.25 8.13
C TYR A 383 -9.43 0.70 8.46
N PRO A 384 -10.20 -0.08 9.23
CA PRO A 384 -11.49 0.36 9.73
C PRO A 384 -11.33 1.61 10.61
N LYS A 385 -12.29 2.52 10.55
CA LYS A 385 -12.24 3.84 11.20
C LYS A 385 -11.99 3.79 12.71
N TRP A 386 -12.31 2.68 13.38
CA TRP A 386 -12.07 2.51 14.82
C TRP A 386 -10.61 2.19 15.18
N MET A 387 -9.78 1.74 14.21
CA MET A 387 -8.36 1.46 14.44
C MET A 387 -7.56 2.77 14.43
N GLY A 388 -7.15 3.22 15.63
CA GLY A 388 -6.18 4.30 15.76
C GLY A 388 -4.74 3.81 15.63
N PRO A 389 -3.73 4.71 15.71
CA PRO A 389 -2.32 4.33 15.60
C PRO A 389 -1.87 3.26 16.60
N VAL A 390 -2.43 3.25 17.81
CA VAL A 390 -2.14 2.22 18.81
C VAL A 390 -2.71 0.86 18.42
N ASP A 391 -3.95 0.82 17.89
CA ASP A 391 -4.58 -0.44 17.45
C ASP A 391 -3.82 -1.02 16.24
N ILE A 392 -3.31 -0.15 15.35
CA ILE A 392 -2.46 -0.54 14.22
C ILE A 392 -1.12 -1.08 14.73
N TYR A 393 -0.50 -0.42 15.71
CA TYR A 393 0.73 -0.95 16.33
C TYR A 393 0.51 -2.33 16.95
N GLU A 394 -0.59 -2.55 17.67
CA GLU A 394 -0.91 -3.84 18.29
C GLU A 394 -1.30 -4.92 17.27
N SER A 395 -1.63 -4.55 16.03
CA SER A 395 -1.88 -5.51 14.96
C SER A 395 -0.58 -6.18 14.48
N LYS A 396 -0.71 -7.35 13.82
CA LYS A 396 0.42 -8.11 13.28
C LYS A 396 0.12 -8.42 11.82
N ASN A 397 0.65 -7.60 10.94
CA ASN A 397 0.32 -7.60 9.51
C ASN A 397 1.14 -8.63 8.72
N LEU A 398 0.50 -9.22 7.71
CA LEU A 398 1.09 -10.23 6.84
C LEU A 398 2.29 -9.68 6.06
N GLY A 399 2.08 -8.58 5.33
CA GLY A 399 3.11 -8.00 4.45
C GLY A 399 4.37 -7.57 5.21
N THR A 400 4.23 -6.84 6.33
CA THR A 400 5.37 -6.44 7.16
C THR A 400 6.13 -7.64 7.72
N ASN A 401 5.41 -8.67 8.20
CA ASN A 401 6.05 -9.88 8.69
C ASN A 401 6.76 -10.66 7.59
N ALA A 402 6.23 -10.70 6.37
CA ALA A 402 6.90 -11.32 5.23
C ALA A 402 8.20 -10.57 4.86
N VAL A 403 8.20 -9.23 4.90
CA VAL A 403 9.40 -8.43 4.66
C VAL A 403 10.44 -8.64 5.77
N HIS A 404 10.04 -8.66 7.03
CA HIS A 404 10.96 -8.95 8.15
C HIS A 404 11.57 -10.35 8.02
N PHE A 405 10.75 -11.38 7.71
CA PHE A 405 11.27 -12.72 7.44
C PHE A 405 12.39 -12.70 6.40
N GLN A 406 12.14 -12.04 5.27
CA GLN A 406 13.11 -11.99 4.18
C GLN A 406 14.34 -11.13 4.55
N THR A 407 14.15 -10.06 5.31
CA THR A 407 15.26 -9.24 5.83
C THR A 407 16.22 -10.05 6.68
N TYR A 408 15.72 -10.88 7.60
CA TYR A 408 16.57 -11.75 8.40
C TYR A 408 17.26 -12.84 7.58
N ARG A 409 16.62 -13.36 6.53
CA ARG A 409 17.28 -14.27 5.57
C ARG A 409 18.41 -13.58 4.83
N ILE A 410 18.16 -12.37 4.33
CA ILE A 410 19.18 -11.55 3.64
C ILE A 410 20.37 -11.30 4.58
N LEU A 411 20.13 -10.92 5.82
CA LEU A 411 21.21 -10.69 6.78
C LEU A 411 22.02 -11.97 7.04
N SER A 412 21.37 -13.14 7.10
CA SER A 412 22.07 -14.43 7.23
C SER A 412 22.99 -14.70 6.04
N GLU A 413 22.51 -14.40 4.81
CA GLU A 413 23.31 -14.56 3.60
C GLU A 413 24.47 -13.54 3.53
N MET A 414 24.19 -12.26 3.83
CA MET A 414 25.20 -11.20 3.90
C MET A 414 26.29 -11.53 4.93
N ALA A 415 25.89 -11.98 6.13
CA ALA A 415 26.82 -12.40 7.19
C ALA A 415 27.77 -13.49 6.69
N GLY A 416 27.24 -14.53 6.03
CA GLY A 416 28.07 -15.61 5.46
C GLY A 416 29.11 -15.11 4.45
N ILE A 417 28.73 -14.17 3.57
CA ILE A 417 29.66 -13.57 2.59
C ILE A 417 30.72 -12.70 3.27
N LEU A 418 30.35 -12.02 4.37
CA LEU A 418 31.26 -11.19 5.15
C LEU A 418 32.13 -12.00 6.15
N GLY A 419 31.94 -13.32 6.23
CA GLY A 419 32.65 -14.18 7.17
C GLY A 419 32.14 -14.09 8.62
N LEU A 420 30.90 -13.62 8.81
CA LEU A 420 30.20 -13.50 10.08
C LEU A 420 29.23 -14.68 10.26
N SER A 421 28.81 -14.96 11.52
CA SER A 421 27.76 -15.94 11.78
C SER A 421 26.40 -15.38 11.37
N GLY A 422 25.64 -16.11 10.54
CA GLY A 422 24.27 -15.82 10.16
C GLY A 422 23.21 -16.64 10.90
N GLU A 423 23.59 -17.52 11.82
CA GLU A 423 22.69 -18.51 12.45
C GLU A 423 21.61 -17.86 13.33
N GLU A 424 21.93 -16.78 14.04
CA GLU A 424 20.94 -16.05 14.84
C GLU A 424 19.86 -15.42 13.94
N HIS A 425 20.25 -14.81 12.83
CA HIS A 425 19.33 -14.24 11.85
C HIS A 425 18.43 -15.31 11.24
N LYS A 426 19.03 -16.46 10.86
CA LYS A 426 18.29 -17.60 10.31
C LYS A 426 17.28 -18.16 11.32
N ALA A 427 17.65 -18.27 12.59
CA ALA A 427 16.76 -18.73 13.65
C ALA A 427 15.60 -17.75 13.88
N PHE A 428 15.86 -16.44 13.79
CA PHE A 428 14.82 -15.42 13.92
C PHE A 428 13.85 -15.44 12.75
N ALA A 429 14.35 -15.55 11.51
CA ALA A 429 13.52 -15.77 10.32
C ALA A 429 12.61 -17.00 10.51
N GLY A 430 13.15 -18.10 11.02
CA GLY A 430 12.38 -19.31 11.31
C GLY A 430 11.21 -19.08 12.28
N ARG A 431 11.41 -18.24 13.30
CA ARG A 431 10.35 -17.88 14.26
C ARG A 431 9.22 -17.08 13.57
N ILE A 432 9.56 -16.08 12.77
CA ILE A 432 8.57 -15.28 12.03
C ILE A 432 7.79 -16.16 11.07
N LYS A 433 8.47 -17.01 10.27
CA LYS A 433 7.81 -17.96 9.36
C LYS A 433 6.83 -18.88 10.11
N ALA A 434 7.23 -19.40 11.25
CA ALA A 434 6.37 -20.25 12.08
C ALA A 434 5.15 -19.48 12.60
N GLY A 435 5.34 -18.21 13.02
CA GLY A 435 4.27 -17.33 13.46
C GLY A 435 3.26 -17.04 12.35
N ILE A 436 3.72 -16.66 11.15
CA ILE A 436 2.87 -16.41 9.98
C ILE A 436 2.02 -17.65 9.68
N ASN A 437 2.63 -18.81 9.51
CA ASN A 437 1.92 -20.03 9.15
C ASN A 437 0.97 -20.53 10.26
N LYS A 438 1.26 -20.27 11.52
CA LYS A 438 0.42 -20.71 12.63
C LYS A 438 -0.78 -19.81 12.87
N TYR A 439 -0.61 -18.50 12.81
CA TYR A 439 -1.59 -17.54 13.30
C TYR A 439 -2.34 -16.80 12.19
N LEU A 440 -1.72 -16.64 11.00
CA LEU A 440 -2.35 -15.91 9.91
C LEU A 440 -2.98 -16.82 8.83
N TRP A 441 -2.64 -18.11 8.77
CA TRP A 441 -3.19 -19.01 7.77
C TRP A 441 -4.66 -19.31 8.02
N LEU A 442 -5.53 -19.02 7.03
CA LEU A 442 -6.96 -19.28 7.04
C LEU A 442 -7.23 -20.59 6.30
N ASN A 443 -7.38 -21.70 7.05
CA ASN A 443 -7.52 -23.04 6.46
C ASN A 443 -8.71 -23.18 5.50
N ASP A 444 -9.83 -22.56 5.83
CA ASP A 444 -11.05 -22.66 5.04
C ASP A 444 -11.00 -21.83 3.76
N GLU A 445 -10.21 -20.76 3.76
CA GLU A 445 -10.04 -19.84 2.63
C GLU A 445 -8.87 -20.27 1.72
N GLY A 446 -7.83 -20.87 2.28
CA GLY A 446 -6.61 -21.28 1.57
C GLY A 446 -5.69 -20.12 1.19
N TYR A 447 -5.72 -19.05 1.99
CA TYR A 447 -4.80 -17.90 1.93
C TYR A 447 -4.60 -17.34 3.35
N TYR A 448 -3.79 -16.30 3.52
CA TYR A 448 -3.51 -15.71 4.83
C TYR A 448 -4.48 -14.58 5.17
N ALA A 449 -4.70 -14.37 6.46
CA ALA A 449 -5.35 -13.18 6.98
C ALA A 449 -4.46 -11.94 6.78
N GLN A 450 -5.04 -10.81 6.41
CA GLN A 450 -4.36 -9.52 6.28
C GLN A 450 -3.55 -9.19 7.55
N PHE A 451 -4.14 -9.34 8.73
CA PHE A 451 -3.48 -9.11 10.02
C PHE A 451 -4.22 -9.83 11.16
N LEU A 452 -3.52 -9.98 12.29
CA LEU A 452 -4.14 -10.21 13.59
C LEU A 452 -4.47 -8.89 14.26
N TYR A 453 -5.58 -8.81 14.97
CA TYR A 453 -5.99 -7.63 15.71
C TYR A 453 -6.67 -7.99 17.03
N GLY A 454 -6.77 -7.01 17.93
CA GLY A 454 -7.40 -7.14 19.26
C GLY A 454 -6.42 -6.85 20.38
N LYS A 455 -6.95 -6.30 21.47
CA LYS A 455 -6.12 -5.87 22.63
C LYS A 455 -5.73 -7.01 23.55
N TYR A 456 -6.59 -8.00 23.70
CA TYR A 456 -6.42 -9.09 24.67
C TYR A 456 -6.35 -10.46 24.02
N SER A 457 -6.69 -10.56 22.75
CA SER A 457 -6.61 -11.79 21.98
C SER A 457 -6.30 -11.48 20.51
N ASP A 458 -5.51 -12.33 19.90
CA ASP A 458 -5.18 -12.20 18.47
C ASP A 458 -6.30 -12.81 17.63
N THR A 459 -7.10 -11.95 16.99
CA THR A 459 -8.17 -12.34 16.07
C THR A 459 -7.70 -12.14 14.63
N PRO A 460 -7.76 -13.16 13.76
CA PRO A 460 -7.40 -12.97 12.36
C PRO A 460 -8.45 -12.14 11.62
N SER A 461 -8.00 -11.17 10.82
CA SER A 461 -8.86 -10.46 9.87
C SER A 461 -9.41 -11.44 8.85
N PRO A 462 -10.69 -11.35 8.46
CA PRO A 462 -11.28 -12.21 7.43
C PRO A 462 -10.85 -11.78 6.01
N ARG A 463 -9.97 -10.81 5.88
CA ARG A 463 -9.53 -10.21 4.62
C ARG A 463 -8.18 -10.76 4.18
N SER A 464 -8.02 -10.92 2.86
CA SER A 464 -6.70 -11.08 2.23
C SER A 464 -6.03 -9.72 2.00
N GLU A 465 -4.72 -9.72 1.93
CA GLU A 465 -3.88 -8.58 1.54
C GLU A 465 -2.92 -9.04 0.44
N ALA A 466 -3.15 -8.52 -0.78
CA ALA A 466 -2.55 -9.06 -2.01
C ALA A 466 -1.01 -9.07 -2.02
N LEU A 467 -0.36 -8.00 -1.53
CA LEU A 467 1.10 -7.94 -1.51
C LEU A 467 1.68 -8.96 -0.54
N GLY A 468 1.12 -9.07 0.66
CA GLY A 468 1.57 -10.04 1.66
C GLY A 468 1.42 -11.47 1.17
N GLU A 469 0.31 -11.79 0.50
CA GLU A 469 0.11 -13.09 -0.14
C GLU A 469 1.21 -13.38 -1.19
N ALA A 470 1.45 -12.43 -2.09
CA ALA A 470 2.49 -12.55 -3.11
C ALA A 470 3.88 -12.73 -2.50
N LEU A 471 4.21 -11.96 -1.45
CA LEU A 471 5.50 -12.05 -0.76
C LEU A 471 5.65 -13.41 -0.02
N CYS A 472 4.58 -13.95 0.57
CA CYS A 472 4.62 -15.28 1.20
C CYS A 472 4.93 -16.39 0.19
N VAL A 473 4.44 -16.26 -1.04
CA VAL A 473 4.78 -17.17 -2.14
C VAL A 473 6.22 -16.96 -2.58
N LEU A 474 6.62 -15.72 -2.87
CA LEU A 474 7.94 -15.39 -3.43
C LEU A 474 9.09 -15.71 -2.49
N PHE A 475 8.91 -15.52 -1.19
CA PHE A 475 9.93 -15.74 -0.18
C PHE A 475 9.94 -17.16 0.42
N ASP A 476 9.09 -18.08 -0.06
CA ASP A 476 8.97 -19.46 0.46
C ASP A 476 8.54 -19.52 1.94
N ILE A 477 7.71 -18.56 2.36
CA ILE A 477 7.02 -18.61 3.64
C ILE A 477 5.95 -19.71 3.57
N ALA A 478 5.12 -19.65 2.54
CA ALA A 478 4.17 -20.69 2.16
C ALA A 478 4.90 -21.91 1.58
N ASP A 479 4.45 -23.12 1.90
CA ASP A 479 4.93 -24.33 1.23
C ASP A 479 4.33 -24.47 -0.18
N SER A 480 4.81 -25.47 -0.95
CA SER A 480 4.38 -25.63 -2.35
C SER A 480 2.88 -25.90 -2.53
N ALA A 481 2.22 -26.49 -1.55
CA ALA A 481 0.75 -26.70 -1.59
C ALA A 481 0.01 -25.40 -1.29
N GLN A 482 0.46 -24.71 -0.24
CA GLN A 482 -0.07 -23.39 0.14
C GLN A 482 0.14 -22.35 -0.99
N GLN A 483 1.32 -22.31 -1.65
CA GLN A 483 1.57 -21.43 -2.79
C GLN A 483 0.51 -21.58 -3.89
N LYS A 484 0.16 -22.81 -4.25
CA LYS A 484 -0.91 -23.07 -5.24
C LYS A 484 -2.27 -22.64 -4.75
N GLN A 485 -2.60 -22.90 -3.47
CA GLN A 485 -3.87 -22.49 -2.88
C GLN A 485 -4.00 -20.96 -2.85
N ILE A 486 -2.98 -20.24 -2.39
CA ILE A 486 -2.96 -18.78 -2.39
C ILE A 486 -3.32 -18.24 -3.77
N ILE A 487 -2.59 -18.66 -4.82
CA ILE A 487 -2.82 -18.12 -6.16
C ILE A 487 -4.18 -18.50 -6.74
N SER A 488 -4.72 -19.67 -6.38
CA SER A 488 -5.99 -20.13 -6.91
C SER A 488 -7.20 -19.62 -6.12
N ASN A 489 -7.02 -19.26 -4.85
CA ASN A 489 -8.12 -18.95 -3.93
C ASN A 489 -8.22 -17.47 -3.57
N THR A 490 -7.11 -16.72 -3.56
CA THR A 490 -7.17 -15.28 -3.28
C THR A 490 -8.06 -14.58 -4.31
N PRO A 491 -9.04 -13.78 -3.87
CA PRO A 491 -9.97 -13.11 -4.77
C PRO A 491 -9.29 -12.08 -5.68
N VAL A 492 -9.63 -12.14 -6.96
CA VAL A 492 -9.16 -11.23 -8.02
C VAL A 492 -10.37 -10.59 -8.68
N THR A 493 -10.32 -9.28 -8.96
CA THR A 493 -11.38 -8.57 -9.68
C THR A 493 -11.13 -8.56 -11.19
N ALA A 494 -12.12 -8.10 -11.94
CA ALA A 494 -12.04 -8.05 -13.41
C ALA A 494 -10.82 -7.24 -13.91
N PHE A 495 -10.36 -6.25 -13.16
CA PHE A 495 -9.30 -5.34 -13.56
C PHE A 495 -7.94 -5.62 -12.89
N GLY A 496 -7.86 -6.62 -12.04
CA GLY A 496 -6.64 -7.05 -11.37
C GLY A 496 -6.88 -7.49 -9.94
N ILE A 497 -5.78 -7.79 -9.21
CA ILE A 497 -5.87 -8.17 -7.81
C ILE A 497 -6.10 -6.93 -6.92
N PRO A 498 -7.21 -6.88 -6.14
CA PRO A 498 -7.41 -5.77 -5.21
C PRO A 498 -6.45 -5.88 -4.03
N CYS A 499 -5.95 -4.74 -3.54
CA CYS A 499 -5.02 -4.74 -2.41
C CYS A 499 -5.61 -5.40 -1.16
N ILE A 500 -6.90 -5.21 -0.93
CA ILE A 500 -7.64 -5.76 0.21
C ILE A 500 -8.94 -6.38 -0.31
N TYR A 501 -9.29 -7.58 0.15
CA TYR A 501 -10.57 -8.23 -0.18
C TYR A 501 -11.08 -9.09 1.00
N PRO A 502 -12.38 -9.04 1.36
CA PRO A 502 -13.41 -8.08 0.92
C PRO A 502 -13.06 -6.65 1.27
N GLN A 503 -13.68 -5.67 0.55
CA GLN A 503 -13.43 -4.26 0.77
C GLN A 503 -14.05 -3.79 2.10
N ILE A 504 -13.48 -2.72 2.66
CA ILE A 504 -13.96 -2.07 3.87
C ILE A 504 -15.07 -1.08 3.45
N PRO A 505 -16.28 -1.13 4.04
CA PRO A 505 -17.35 -0.19 3.72
C PRO A 505 -17.00 1.26 4.08
N ASP A 506 -17.57 2.20 3.36
CA ASP A 506 -17.51 3.63 3.62
C ASP A 506 -16.09 4.22 3.63
N ILE A 507 -15.18 3.59 2.89
CA ILE A 507 -13.82 4.06 2.64
C ILE A 507 -13.63 4.24 1.14
N GLN A 508 -13.24 5.46 0.74
CA GLN A 508 -12.99 5.82 -0.66
C GLN A 508 -11.87 4.93 -1.25
N PRO A 509 -11.94 4.59 -2.56
CA PRO A 509 -10.87 3.83 -3.21
C PRO A 509 -9.50 4.54 -3.14
N TYR A 510 -8.50 3.81 -2.69
CA TYR A 510 -7.07 4.13 -2.76
C TYR A 510 -6.25 2.87 -2.49
N HIS A 511 -6.08 2.45 -1.21
CA HIS A 511 -5.68 1.07 -0.88
C HIS A 511 -6.90 0.15 -0.85
N ASN A 512 -7.96 0.57 -0.16
CA ASN A 512 -9.24 -0.12 -0.20
C ASN A 512 -9.91 0.05 -1.56
N ASN A 513 -10.55 -0.98 -2.08
CA ASN A 513 -11.22 -1.01 -3.38
C ASN A 513 -10.32 -0.52 -4.54
N ALA A 514 -9.04 -0.90 -4.52
CA ALA A 514 -8.10 -0.49 -5.55
C ALA A 514 -7.16 -1.63 -5.97
N VAL A 515 -6.76 -1.57 -7.25
CA VAL A 515 -5.68 -2.35 -7.84
C VAL A 515 -4.46 -1.45 -7.97
N TRP A 516 -3.33 -1.88 -7.44
CA TRP A 516 -2.06 -1.19 -7.56
C TRP A 516 -1.14 -1.96 -8.51
N PRO A 517 -0.69 -1.37 -9.63
CA PRO A 517 0.07 -2.11 -10.64
C PRO A 517 1.35 -2.76 -10.11
N PHE A 518 2.03 -2.18 -9.12
CA PHE A 518 3.21 -2.84 -8.55
C PHE A 518 2.84 -4.09 -7.74
N VAL A 519 1.71 -4.08 -7.04
CA VAL A 519 1.16 -5.26 -6.35
C VAL A 519 0.79 -6.33 -7.36
N GLU A 520 0.14 -5.94 -8.47
CA GLU A 520 -0.15 -6.82 -9.59
C GLU A 520 1.11 -7.45 -10.18
N ALA A 521 2.22 -6.69 -10.25
CA ALA A 521 3.51 -7.21 -10.72
C ALA A 521 4.07 -8.28 -9.77
N PHE A 522 4.07 -8.03 -8.45
CA PHE A 522 4.47 -9.04 -7.46
C PHE A 522 3.55 -10.27 -7.50
N TRP A 523 2.24 -10.07 -7.63
CA TRP A 523 1.26 -11.14 -7.77
C TRP A 523 1.49 -11.99 -9.01
N THR A 524 1.79 -11.34 -10.15
CA THR A 524 2.10 -12.03 -11.41
C THR A 524 3.36 -12.90 -11.29
N LEU A 525 4.42 -12.38 -10.63
CA LEU A 525 5.64 -13.15 -10.35
C LEU A 525 5.38 -14.31 -9.37
N ALA A 526 4.55 -14.10 -8.36
CA ALA A 526 4.14 -15.16 -7.43
C ALA A 526 3.31 -16.24 -8.16
N SER A 527 2.42 -15.84 -9.07
CA SER A 527 1.63 -16.73 -9.91
C SER A 527 2.50 -17.59 -10.82
N ALA A 528 3.54 -17.00 -11.41
CA ALA A 528 4.52 -17.73 -12.22
C ALA A 528 5.29 -18.75 -11.36
N LYS A 529 5.71 -18.38 -10.16
CA LYS A 529 6.40 -19.30 -9.22
C LYS A 529 5.50 -20.47 -8.82
N ALA A 530 4.22 -20.22 -8.58
CA ALA A 530 3.24 -21.27 -8.27
C ALA A 530 2.86 -22.12 -9.51
N GLY A 531 3.20 -21.66 -10.73
CA GLY A 531 2.94 -22.35 -11.99
C GLY A 531 1.52 -22.16 -12.54
N ASN A 532 0.82 -21.07 -12.17
CA ASN A 532 -0.54 -20.75 -12.58
C ASN A 532 -0.55 -19.82 -13.80
N GLU A 533 -0.66 -20.39 -15.02
CA GLU A 533 -0.66 -19.63 -16.28
C GLU A 533 -1.84 -18.66 -16.37
N ALA A 534 -3.03 -19.07 -15.95
CA ALA A 534 -4.22 -18.23 -16.05
C ALA A 534 -4.05 -16.91 -15.26
N SER A 535 -3.52 -17.02 -14.04
CA SER A 535 -3.24 -15.85 -13.20
C SER A 535 -2.12 -14.98 -13.76
N VAL A 536 -1.05 -15.58 -14.35
CA VAL A 536 0.01 -14.82 -15.03
C VAL A 536 -0.54 -14.05 -16.23
N VAL A 537 -1.37 -14.67 -17.05
CA VAL A 537 -1.97 -14.02 -18.23
C VAL A 537 -2.89 -12.87 -17.82
N GLN A 538 -3.70 -13.06 -16.79
CA GLN A 538 -4.58 -12.02 -16.28
C GLN A 538 -3.79 -10.84 -15.68
N GLY A 539 -2.72 -11.12 -14.92
CA GLY A 539 -1.87 -10.09 -14.33
C GLY A 539 -1.11 -9.27 -15.41
N LEU A 540 -0.55 -9.94 -16.43
CA LEU A 540 0.04 -9.24 -17.58
C LEU A 540 -1.00 -8.36 -18.30
N ALA A 541 -2.21 -8.88 -18.50
CA ALA A 541 -3.28 -8.14 -19.15
C ALA A 541 -3.71 -6.91 -18.34
N SER A 542 -3.80 -7.03 -17.01
CA SER A 542 -4.08 -5.91 -16.11
C SER A 542 -3.04 -4.81 -16.24
N LEU A 543 -1.74 -5.16 -16.16
CA LEU A 543 -0.62 -4.22 -16.31
C LEU A 543 -0.63 -3.54 -17.69
N TYR A 544 -0.76 -4.32 -18.77
CA TYR A 544 -0.70 -3.81 -20.14
C TYR A 544 -1.91 -2.96 -20.50
N ARG A 545 -3.11 -3.37 -20.02
CA ARG A 545 -4.34 -2.60 -20.24
C ARG A 545 -4.19 -1.17 -19.72
N GLN A 546 -3.82 -1.02 -18.45
CA GLN A 546 -3.77 0.30 -17.83
C GLN A 546 -2.67 1.17 -18.44
N ALA A 547 -1.46 0.63 -18.69
CA ALA A 547 -0.37 1.41 -19.23
C ALA A 547 -0.63 1.85 -20.69
N ALA A 548 -1.28 1.00 -21.51
CA ALA A 548 -1.61 1.33 -22.90
C ALA A 548 -2.80 2.28 -23.01
N LEU A 549 -3.89 2.06 -22.26
CA LEU A 549 -5.07 2.92 -22.31
C LEU A 549 -4.80 4.32 -21.73
N PHE A 550 -4.02 4.40 -20.64
CA PHE A 550 -3.76 5.66 -19.96
C PHE A 550 -2.47 6.36 -20.41
N LEU A 551 -1.70 5.72 -21.28
CA LEU A 551 -0.42 6.21 -21.82
C LEU A 551 0.62 6.56 -20.75
N THR A 552 0.54 5.90 -19.60
CA THR A 552 1.43 6.07 -18.44
C THR A 552 1.21 4.94 -17.42
N ASN A 553 2.21 4.68 -16.59
CA ASN A 553 2.07 3.78 -15.45
C ASN A 553 1.44 4.52 -14.27
N LYS A 554 0.14 4.31 -14.07
CA LYS A 554 -0.62 4.91 -12.96
C LYS A 554 -0.24 4.29 -11.61
N GLU A 555 -0.46 5.05 -10.54
CA GLU A 555 -0.26 4.62 -9.17
C GLU A 555 -1.26 3.53 -8.77
N ASN A 556 -2.54 3.79 -9.01
CA ASN A 556 -3.64 2.92 -8.61
C ASN A 556 -4.86 3.04 -9.54
N LEU A 557 -5.78 2.10 -9.42
CA LEU A 557 -7.01 2.01 -10.20
C LEU A 557 -8.14 1.58 -9.28
N VAL A 558 -9.35 2.06 -9.49
CA VAL A 558 -10.54 1.55 -8.79
C VAL A 558 -10.75 0.08 -9.17
N ALA A 559 -10.81 -0.81 -8.19
CA ALA A 559 -10.91 -2.26 -8.43
C ALA A 559 -12.20 -2.66 -9.15
N GLU A 560 -13.28 -1.92 -8.95
CA GLU A 560 -14.59 -2.18 -9.54
C GLU A 560 -14.66 -1.76 -11.01
N THR A 561 -14.07 -0.63 -11.38
CA THR A 561 -14.22 0.00 -12.71
C THR A 561 -12.96 -0.08 -13.57
N GLY A 562 -11.81 -0.31 -12.94
CA GLY A 562 -10.51 -0.23 -13.59
C GLY A 562 -10.10 1.17 -14.03
N ASP A 563 -10.82 2.21 -13.58
CA ASP A 563 -10.52 3.60 -13.91
C ASP A 563 -9.43 4.16 -12.97
N TYR A 564 -8.62 5.08 -13.50
CA TYR A 564 -7.65 5.82 -12.71
C TYR A 564 -8.26 7.00 -11.95
N LYS A 565 -9.43 7.47 -12.34
CA LYS A 565 -10.24 8.45 -11.59
C LYS A 565 -11.20 7.74 -10.64
N GLY A 566 -11.56 8.42 -9.55
CA GLY A 566 -12.42 7.87 -8.50
C GLY A 566 -11.65 7.35 -7.30
N THR A 567 -10.32 7.31 -7.35
CA THR A 567 -9.46 7.10 -6.19
C THR A 567 -9.19 8.42 -5.46
N ALA A 568 -8.85 8.36 -4.17
CA ALA A 568 -8.57 9.55 -3.36
C ALA A 568 -7.43 10.39 -3.93
N ILE A 569 -6.37 9.74 -4.38
CA ILE A 569 -5.22 10.36 -5.03
C ILE A 569 -4.68 9.40 -6.09
N ASN A 570 -4.11 9.93 -7.17
CA ASN A 570 -3.45 9.15 -8.20
C ASN A 570 -2.26 9.92 -8.79
N SER A 571 -1.22 9.21 -9.16
CA SER A 571 -0.04 9.75 -9.81
C SER A 571 0.22 9.06 -11.15
N ASP A 572 0.74 9.80 -12.11
CA ASP A 572 1.35 9.28 -13.33
C ASP A 572 2.80 8.90 -13.06
N ARG A 573 3.37 8.05 -13.90
CA ARG A 573 4.77 7.62 -13.82
C ARG A 573 5.11 7.17 -12.40
N GLN A 574 4.24 6.37 -11.80
CA GLN A 574 4.50 5.88 -10.45
C GLN A 574 5.64 4.86 -10.49
N LEU A 575 6.74 5.16 -9.81
CA LEU A 575 8.03 4.47 -9.95
C LEU A 575 7.92 2.96 -9.78
N TRP A 576 7.18 2.49 -8.78
CA TRP A 576 7.02 1.05 -8.57
C TRP A 576 6.11 0.37 -9.60
N SER A 577 5.16 1.10 -10.21
CA SER A 577 4.35 0.60 -11.34
C SER A 577 5.19 0.50 -12.62
N VAL A 578 6.04 1.50 -12.85
CA VAL A 578 7.09 1.50 -13.89
C VAL A 578 8.01 0.29 -13.71
N ALA A 579 8.56 0.12 -12.51
CA ALA A 579 9.43 -1.01 -12.17
C ALA A 579 8.73 -2.36 -12.30
N GLY A 580 7.43 -2.41 -12.00
CA GLY A 580 6.60 -3.61 -12.17
C GLY A 580 6.48 -4.06 -13.61
N ASN A 581 6.19 -3.13 -14.55
CA ASN A 581 6.17 -3.44 -15.98
C ASN A 581 7.54 -3.91 -16.50
N LEU A 582 8.62 -3.25 -16.11
CA LEU A 582 9.99 -3.66 -16.45
C LEU A 582 10.32 -5.06 -15.90
N ALA A 583 9.85 -5.38 -14.68
CA ALA A 583 10.05 -6.69 -14.07
C ALA A 583 9.39 -7.83 -14.86
N MET A 584 8.29 -7.56 -15.58
CA MET A 584 7.67 -8.56 -16.46
C MET A 584 8.61 -9.00 -17.57
N VAL A 585 9.47 -8.12 -18.06
CA VAL A 585 10.51 -8.48 -19.01
C VAL A 585 11.61 -9.26 -18.31
N PHE A 586 12.27 -8.66 -17.33
CA PHE A 586 13.48 -9.26 -16.72
C PHE A 586 13.20 -10.52 -15.90
N LYS A 587 12.21 -10.46 -14.99
CA LYS A 587 11.96 -11.53 -14.01
C LYS A 587 10.93 -12.57 -14.47
N LEU A 588 10.02 -12.21 -15.39
CA LEU A 588 9.03 -13.15 -15.89
C LEU A 588 9.49 -13.77 -17.22
N PHE A 589 9.59 -13.00 -18.32
CA PHE A 589 9.88 -13.55 -19.65
C PHE A 589 11.31 -14.10 -19.77
N PHE A 590 12.30 -13.39 -19.21
CA PHE A 590 13.67 -13.89 -19.15
C PHE A 590 13.97 -14.68 -17.89
N GLY A 591 13.13 -14.60 -16.87
CA GLY A 591 13.25 -15.36 -15.63
C GLY A 591 14.55 -15.11 -14.86
N MET A 592 15.10 -13.91 -14.90
CA MET A 592 16.36 -13.55 -14.24
C MET A 592 16.20 -13.56 -12.72
N ASP A 593 16.69 -14.60 -12.08
CA ASP A 593 16.76 -14.74 -10.62
C ASP A 593 18.20 -14.50 -10.18
N LEU A 594 18.47 -13.28 -9.68
CA LEU A 594 19.80 -12.85 -9.25
C LEU A 594 20.22 -13.57 -7.98
N GLN A 595 21.42 -14.13 -7.99
CA GLN A 595 22.09 -14.76 -6.86
C GLN A 595 23.39 -14.01 -6.54
N SER A 596 23.97 -14.28 -5.37
CA SER A 596 25.26 -13.67 -4.99
C SER A 596 26.42 -14.07 -5.91
N ASP A 597 26.35 -15.24 -6.53
CA ASP A 597 27.35 -15.85 -7.40
C ASP A 597 27.00 -15.85 -8.89
N GLY A 598 25.82 -15.33 -9.29
CA GLY A 598 25.41 -15.29 -10.69
C GLY A 598 23.93 -15.06 -10.92
N ILE A 599 23.45 -15.45 -12.09
CA ILE A 599 22.04 -15.40 -12.47
C ILE A 599 21.54 -16.80 -12.76
N VAL A 600 20.49 -17.23 -12.07
CA VAL A 600 19.71 -18.42 -12.44
C VAL A 600 18.57 -17.98 -13.34
N PHE A 601 18.31 -18.70 -14.42
CA PHE A 601 17.22 -18.39 -15.34
C PHE A 601 16.04 -19.33 -15.10
N ARG A 602 14.85 -18.75 -14.88
CA ARG A 602 13.58 -19.44 -14.68
C ARG A 602 12.47 -18.71 -15.44
N PRO A 603 12.56 -18.65 -16.78
CA PRO A 603 11.56 -17.96 -17.59
C PRO A 603 10.19 -18.60 -17.43
N PHE A 604 9.16 -17.75 -17.44
CA PHE A 604 7.78 -18.17 -17.54
C PHE A 604 7.13 -17.42 -18.72
N VAL A 605 6.91 -18.14 -19.83
CA VAL A 605 6.30 -17.57 -21.02
C VAL A 605 4.94 -18.23 -21.23
N PRO A 606 3.81 -17.52 -20.97
CA PRO A 606 2.50 -18.07 -21.25
C PRO A 606 2.32 -18.43 -22.73
N LYS A 607 1.48 -19.41 -23.04
CA LYS A 607 1.27 -19.85 -24.42
C LYS A 607 0.80 -18.72 -25.36
N ALA A 608 -0.01 -17.77 -24.86
CA ALA A 608 -0.46 -16.62 -25.64
C ALA A 608 0.70 -15.68 -26.04
N TYR A 609 1.81 -15.73 -25.31
CA TYR A 609 3.02 -14.95 -25.58
C TYR A 609 4.12 -15.78 -26.26
N ASN A 610 3.75 -16.92 -26.90
CA ASN A 610 4.70 -17.74 -27.65
C ASN A 610 5.45 -16.89 -28.67
N GLY A 611 6.69 -17.29 -28.99
CA GLY A 611 7.54 -16.66 -30.00
C GLY A 611 8.95 -16.38 -29.47
N GLU A 612 9.72 -15.63 -30.25
CA GLU A 612 11.08 -15.23 -29.89
C GLU A 612 11.06 -13.92 -29.09
N LYS A 613 11.86 -13.88 -28.02
CA LYS A 613 12.10 -12.68 -27.21
C LYS A 613 13.59 -12.45 -27.10
N THR A 614 14.03 -11.23 -27.36
CA THR A 614 15.44 -10.85 -27.23
C THR A 614 15.62 -9.68 -26.28
N LEU A 615 16.67 -9.75 -25.46
CA LEU A 615 17.15 -8.66 -24.63
C LEU A 615 18.62 -8.45 -24.94
N THR A 616 18.99 -7.32 -25.50
CA THR A 616 20.35 -7.05 -25.95
C THR A 616 20.97 -5.88 -25.19
N GLY A 617 22.28 -6.01 -24.90
CA GLY A 617 23.03 -4.95 -24.25
C GLY A 617 22.83 -4.87 -22.71
N MET A 618 22.29 -5.91 -22.08
CA MET A 618 22.12 -5.95 -20.62
C MET A 618 23.46 -5.95 -19.90
N ARG A 619 23.69 -4.96 -19.04
CA ARG A 619 24.90 -4.87 -18.21
C ARG A 619 24.70 -5.67 -16.91
N TYR A 620 25.65 -6.53 -16.59
CA TYR A 620 25.68 -7.27 -15.34
C TYR A 620 27.12 -7.46 -14.88
N ARG A 621 27.51 -6.87 -13.76
CA ARG A 621 28.90 -6.84 -13.28
C ARG A 621 29.88 -6.43 -14.38
N ASN A 622 30.85 -7.29 -14.72
CA ASN A 622 31.83 -7.05 -15.78
C ASN A 622 31.40 -7.58 -17.16
N MET A 623 30.12 -7.87 -17.33
CA MET A 623 29.57 -8.47 -18.55
C MET A 623 28.59 -7.55 -19.27
N VAL A 624 28.49 -7.72 -20.57
CA VAL A 624 27.34 -7.31 -21.40
C VAL A 624 26.70 -8.59 -21.93
N ILE A 625 25.41 -8.75 -21.71
CA ILE A 625 24.69 -9.99 -21.99
C ILE A 625 23.64 -9.73 -23.06
N ASP A 626 23.59 -10.57 -24.06
CA ASP A 626 22.52 -10.65 -25.05
C ASP A 626 21.77 -11.98 -24.82
N ILE A 627 20.45 -11.90 -24.57
CA ILE A 627 19.65 -13.08 -24.20
C ILE A 627 18.56 -13.29 -25.22
N THR A 628 18.38 -14.53 -25.67
CA THR A 628 17.25 -14.94 -26.52
C THR A 628 16.47 -16.05 -25.80
N VAL A 629 15.15 -15.87 -25.67
CA VAL A 629 14.22 -16.91 -25.23
C VAL A 629 13.31 -17.29 -26.39
N LYS A 630 13.16 -18.59 -26.66
CA LYS A 630 12.33 -19.13 -27.73
C LYS A 630 11.29 -20.10 -27.21
N GLY A 631 10.07 -19.98 -27.70
CA GLY A 631 8.95 -20.84 -27.33
C GLY A 631 8.20 -20.36 -26.11
N TYR A 632 7.45 -21.25 -25.47
CA TYR A 632 6.62 -20.98 -24.29
C TYR A 632 6.73 -22.09 -23.23
N GLY A 633 6.21 -21.83 -22.05
CA GLY A 633 6.21 -22.75 -20.93
C GLY A 633 6.98 -22.21 -19.73
N LYS A 634 7.20 -23.09 -18.76
CA LYS A 634 8.00 -22.79 -17.55
C LYS A 634 9.29 -23.61 -17.44
N ASP A 635 9.40 -24.64 -18.25
CA ASP A 635 10.55 -25.55 -18.21
C ASP A 635 11.45 -25.32 -19.43
N ILE A 636 12.76 -25.26 -19.18
CA ILE A 636 13.77 -25.04 -20.20
C ILE A 636 14.12 -26.38 -20.83
N ARG A 637 14.05 -26.46 -22.17
CA ARG A 637 14.50 -27.59 -22.95
C ARG A 637 16.03 -27.57 -23.18
N SER A 638 16.57 -26.41 -23.49
CA SER A 638 17.99 -26.22 -23.61
C SER A 638 18.45 -24.83 -23.20
N PHE A 639 19.66 -24.75 -22.66
CA PHE A 639 20.33 -23.53 -22.27
C PHE A 639 21.77 -23.54 -22.79
N SER A 640 22.18 -22.42 -23.38
CA SER A 640 23.56 -22.28 -23.86
C SER A 640 24.14 -20.90 -23.58
N ILE A 641 25.45 -20.86 -23.37
CA ILE A 641 26.26 -19.64 -23.25
C ILE A 641 27.30 -19.69 -24.39
N ASP A 642 27.33 -18.64 -25.23
CA ASP A 642 28.24 -18.54 -26.40
C ASP A 642 28.20 -19.77 -27.28
N GLY A 643 26.99 -20.29 -27.52
CA GLY A 643 26.75 -21.49 -28.34
C GLY A 643 27.10 -22.82 -27.65
N LYS A 644 27.68 -22.80 -26.45
CA LYS A 644 28.01 -24.01 -25.68
C LYS A 644 26.85 -24.37 -24.75
N LYS A 645 26.30 -25.58 -24.87
CA LYS A 645 25.26 -26.11 -24.03
C LYS A 645 25.71 -26.19 -22.56
N SER A 646 24.86 -25.76 -21.62
CA SER A 646 25.04 -25.94 -20.21
C SER A 646 23.91 -26.80 -19.63
N ALA A 647 24.23 -27.67 -18.70
CA ALA A 647 23.26 -28.52 -18.02
C ALA A 647 22.41 -27.74 -16.99
N ARG A 648 22.90 -26.59 -16.53
CA ARG A 648 22.20 -25.70 -15.56
C ARG A 648 21.95 -24.36 -16.24
N PRO A 649 20.74 -23.78 -16.13
CA PRO A 649 20.43 -22.45 -16.63
C PRO A 649 21.00 -21.38 -15.69
N PHE A 650 22.32 -21.29 -15.62
CA PHE A 650 23.07 -20.44 -14.70
C PHE A 650 24.20 -19.72 -15.42
N LEU A 651 24.27 -18.40 -15.22
CA LEU A 651 25.36 -17.55 -15.68
C LEU A 651 26.22 -17.15 -14.48
N PRO A 652 27.49 -17.62 -14.39
CA PRO A 652 28.37 -17.26 -13.30
C PRO A 652 28.75 -15.77 -13.29
N ALA A 653 28.77 -15.16 -12.10
CA ALA A 653 29.10 -13.75 -11.92
C ALA A 653 30.58 -13.40 -12.20
N GLY A 654 31.46 -14.39 -12.21
CA GLY A 654 32.90 -14.21 -12.44
C GLY A 654 33.32 -14.07 -13.91
N LEU A 655 32.39 -14.19 -14.86
CA LEU A 655 32.66 -13.96 -16.27
C LEU A 655 32.87 -12.47 -16.58
N SER A 656 33.50 -12.18 -17.74
CA SER A 656 33.72 -10.81 -18.19
C SER A 656 33.62 -10.71 -19.72
N GLY A 657 33.29 -9.51 -20.24
CA GLY A 657 33.14 -9.30 -21.69
C GLY A 657 31.69 -9.48 -22.16
N ARG A 658 31.50 -9.75 -23.44
CA ARG A 658 30.18 -9.94 -24.03
C ARG A 658 29.82 -11.41 -24.15
N HIS A 659 28.65 -11.75 -23.68
CA HIS A 659 28.14 -13.13 -23.71
C HIS A 659 26.77 -13.20 -24.38
N THR A 660 26.52 -14.25 -25.14
CA THR A 660 25.22 -14.54 -25.76
C THR A 660 24.59 -15.75 -25.08
N LEU A 661 23.38 -15.59 -24.59
CA LEU A 661 22.62 -16.67 -23.99
C LEU A 661 21.43 -17.05 -24.85
N THR A 662 21.22 -18.36 -25.03
CA THR A 662 20.01 -18.84 -25.72
C THR A 662 19.29 -19.82 -24.80
N ILE A 663 18.01 -19.58 -24.60
CA ILE A 663 17.09 -20.36 -23.78
C ILE A 663 15.98 -20.86 -24.70
N GLU A 664 15.84 -22.15 -24.82
CA GLU A 664 14.75 -22.78 -25.54
C GLU A 664 13.78 -23.41 -24.54
N MET A 665 12.53 -23.00 -24.61
CA MET A 665 11.46 -23.53 -23.76
C MET A 665 11.01 -24.90 -24.29
N ASN A 666 10.34 -25.67 -23.43
CA ASN A 666 9.85 -27.01 -23.80
C ASN A 666 8.53 -27.03 -24.56
N ASP A 667 7.92 -25.86 -24.80
CA ASP A 667 6.64 -25.66 -25.48
C ASP A 667 5.47 -26.45 -24.80
N ARG A 668 5.52 -26.53 -23.47
CA ARG A 668 4.50 -27.21 -22.66
C ARG A 668 4.09 -26.35 -21.49
N MET A 669 2.81 -26.32 -21.24
CA MET A 669 2.22 -25.80 -20.03
C MET A 669 1.37 -26.92 -19.42
N ALA A 670 1.80 -27.47 -18.28
CA ALA A 670 1.23 -28.70 -17.72
C ALA A 670 -0.18 -28.46 -17.12
N ASP A 671 -0.42 -27.25 -16.59
CA ASP A 671 -1.69 -26.87 -15.97
C ASP A 671 -1.92 -25.39 -16.24
N ARG A 672 -3.12 -25.02 -16.63
CA ARG A 672 -3.51 -23.62 -16.80
C ARG A 672 -3.71 -22.91 -15.47
N GLY A 673 -3.98 -23.64 -14.41
CA GLY A 673 -4.38 -23.09 -13.13
C GLY A 673 -5.80 -22.51 -13.15
N SER A 674 -6.21 -21.92 -12.04
CA SER A 674 -7.50 -21.26 -11.86
C SER A 674 -7.33 -19.89 -11.22
N ILE A 675 -8.31 -19.04 -11.40
CA ILE A 675 -8.41 -17.70 -10.79
C ILE A 675 -9.73 -17.61 -10.04
N ASN A 676 -9.70 -17.13 -8.81
CA ASN A 676 -10.92 -16.87 -8.04
C ASN A 676 -11.47 -15.47 -8.40
N MET A 677 -12.13 -15.39 -9.57
CA MET A 677 -12.73 -14.12 -10.02
C MET A 677 -13.91 -13.74 -9.13
N LYS A 678 -13.87 -12.54 -8.59
CA LYS A 678 -14.92 -11.96 -7.74
C LYS A 678 -15.29 -10.57 -8.21
N THR A 679 -16.51 -10.16 -7.93
CA THR A 679 -16.91 -8.75 -7.90
C THR A 679 -16.45 -8.13 -6.58
N VAL A 680 -16.38 -6.80 -6.54
CA VAL A 680 -16.16 -6.05 -5.31
C VAL A 680 -17.24 -6.43 -4.29
N ASP A 681 -16.84 -6.67 -3.05
CA ASP A 681 -17.73 -7.06 -1.94
C ASP A 681 -17.33 -6.26 -0.69
N PHE A 682 -18.27 -5.44 -0.20
CA PHE A 682 -18.05 -4.59 0.97
C PHE A 682 -18.53 -5.29 2.23
N MET A 683 -17.60 -5.77 3.02
CA MET A 683 -17.89 -6.45 4.28
C MET A 683 -17.48 -5.58 5.47
N PRO A 684 -18.38 -5.26 6.41
CA PRO A 684 -18.02 -4.63 7.66
C PRO A 684 -16.96 -5.45 8.40
N PHE A 685 -16.06 -4.78 9.11
CA PHE A 685 -15.18 -5.48 10.03
C PHE A 685 -16.03 -6.14 11.12
N PRO A 686 -15.80 -7.42 11.41
CA PRO A 686 -16.38 -8.01 12.62
C PRO A 686 -15.96 -7.11 13.79
N ALA A 687 -16.92 -6.73 14.64
CA ALA A 687 -16.54 -6.05 15.87
C ALA A 687 -15.47 -6.92 16.57
N ALA A 688 -14.38 -6.31 17.00
CA ALA A 688 -13.35 -7.02 17.78
C ALA A 688 -13.93 -7.63 19.06
N TYR A 689 -15.19 -7.28 19.37
CA TYR A 689 -15.99 -7.82 20.45
C TYR A 689 -17.35 -8.25 19.87
N PRO A 690 -17.55 -9.52 19.54
CA PRO A 690 -18.86 -9.99 19.16
C PRO A 690 -19.86 -9.74 20.30
N LYS A 691 -20.91 -9.00 20.03
CA LYS A 691 -22.04 -8.79 20.95
C LYS A 691 -22.87 -10.06 21.16
N LYS A 692 -22.37 -11.25 20.84
CA LYS A 692 -23.11 -12.52 20.95
C LYS A 692 -22.45 -13.47 21.92
N GLU A 693 -23.29 -14.17 22.61
CA GLU A 693 -23.09 -15.15 23.67
C GLU A 693 -21.73 -15.89 23.72
N PRO A 694 -21.16 -16.05 24.91
CA PRO A 694 -19.84 -16.61 25.11
C PRO A 694 -19.74 -18.01 24.50
N ARG A 695 -18.86 -18.15 23.50
CA ARG A 695 -18.56 -19.44 22.85
C ARG A 695 -17.31 -20.13 23.41
N SER A 696 -16.56 -19.47 24.28
CA SER A 696 -15.31 -20.02 24.84
C SER A 696 -14.93 -19.33 26.14
N GLU A 697 -13.95 -19.87 26.84
CA GLU A 697 -13.32 -19.23 28.00
C GLU A 697 -12.77 -17.81 27.72
N VAL A 698 -12.47 -17.49 26.46
CA VAL A 698 -12.03 -16.15 26.00
C VAL A 698 -13.18 -15.13 26.10
N ASP A 699 -14.41 -15.51 25.78
CA ASP A 699 -15.56 -14.60 25.85
C ASP A 699 -15.95 -14.25 27.29
N SER A 700 -15.75 -15.17 28.24
CA SER A 700 -15.93 -14.89 29.66
C SER A 700 -14.87 -13.93 30.19
N PHE A 701 -13.70 -13.87 29.55
CA PHE A 701 -12.59 -13.00 29.89
C PHE A 701 -12.89 -11.52 29.65
N PHE A 702 -13.59 -11.16 28.58
CA PHE A 702 -13.96 -9.75 28.31
C PHE A 702 -15.03 -9.20 29.28
N HIS A 703 -15.86 -10.04 29.87
CA HIS A 703 -16.81 -9.62 30.88
C HIS A 703 -16.16 -9.29 32.25
N VAL A 704 -14.95 -9.80 32.50
CA VAL A 704 -14.20 -9.55 33.74
C VAL A 704 -13.42 -8.22 33.68
N LEU A 705 -13.23 -7.65 32.50
CA LEU A 705 -12.48 -6.40 32.28
C LEU A 705 -13.36 -5.14 32.40
N SER A 706 -14.33 -5.11 33.31
CA SER A 706 -15.05 -3.85 33.56
C SER A 706 -14.06 -2.80 34.08
N PRO A 707 -14.22 -1.51 33.71
CA PRO A 707 -13.40 -0.42 34.22
C PRO A 707 -13.39 -0.36 35.75
N GLU A 708 -14.39 -0.91 36.41
CA GLU A 708 -14.55 -0.96 37.87
C GLU A 708 -13.55 -1.86 38.59
N SER A 709 -12.88 -2.79 37.85
CA SER A 709 -11.84 -3.69 38.40
C SER A 709 -10.40 -3.23 38.12
N ALA A 710 -10.21 -2.11 37.46
CA ALA A 710 -8.88 -1.62 37.10
C ALA A 710 -8.27 -0.80 38.27
N TYR A 711 -7.03 -1.11 38.61
CA TYR A 711 -6.25 -0.31 39.56
C TYR A 711 -5.50 0.80 38.83
N ILE A 712 -5.70 2.04 39.25
CA ILE A 712 -5.09 3.24 38.65
C ILE A 712 -3.96 3.73 39.51
N VAL A 713 -2.80 4.00 38.91
CA VAL A 713 -1.66 4.66 39.53
C VAL A 713 -1.41 5.97 38.83
N GLU A 714 -1.76 7.07 39.50
CA GLU A 714 -1.55 8.43 38.97
C GLU A 714 -0.05 8.68 38.75
N ALA A 715 0.33 9.14 37.56
CA ALA A 715 1.74 9.30 37.19
C ALA A 715 2.44 10.37 38.04
N GLU A 716 1.73 11.43 38.41
CA GLU A 716 2.23 12.51 39.28
C GLU A 716 2.54 12.06 40.71
N SER A 717 2.06 10.91 41.14
CA SER A 717 2.45 10.33 42.43
C SER A 717 3.83 9.69 42.41
N MET A 718 4.38 9.46 41.23
CA MET A 718 5.63 8.69 40.99
C MET A 718 6.74 9.52 40.39
N ALA A 719 6.46 10.69 39.82
CA ALA A 719 7.43 11.54 39.14
C ALA A 719 7.01 13.04 39.23
N PRO A 720 7.95 13.99 38.97
CA PRO A 720 7.68 15.42 38.96
C PRO A 720 6.61 15.80 37.94
N LEU A 721 5.69 16.68 38.36
CA LEU A 721 4.67 17.26 37.51
C LEU A 721 5.22 18.03 36.31
N SER A 722 4.50 17.97 35.22
CA SER A 722 4.74 18.84 34.06
C SER A 722 4.18 20.25 34.33
N GLN A 723 4.85 21.24 33.76
CA GLN A 723 4.42 22.65 33.79
C GLN A 723 3.61 23.05 32.56
N ARG A 724 3.33 22.11 31.63
CA ARG A 724 2.53 22.40 30.43
C ARG A 724 1.09 22.75 30.82
N SER A 725 0.50 23.68 30.11
CA SER A 725 -0.91 24.03 30.28
C SER A 725 -1.76 23.09 29.42
N CYS A 726 -2.25 22.00 30.05
CA CYS A 726 -3.16 21.04 29.43
C CYS A 726 -4.42 20.87 30.27
N LYS A 727 -5.47 20.31 29.68
CA LYS A 727 -6.75 20.02 30.30
C LYS A 727 -7.15 18.57 30.12
N GLY A 728 -8.14 18.12 30.90
CA GLY A 728 -8.74 16.80 30.72
C GLY A 728 -7.94 15.64 31.33
N PHE A 729 -6.89 15.90 32.10
CA PHE A 729 -6.19 14.89 32.91
C PHE A 729 -6.96 14.53 34.18
N SER A 730 -6.60 13.38 34.77
CA SER A 730 -7.09 12.96 36.08
C SER A 730 -6.19 13.48 37.23
N GLY A 731 -6.56 13.21 38.46
CA GLY A 731 -5.72 13.52 39.62
C GLY A 731 -5.37 15.00 39.80
N LYS A 732 -4.11 15.26 40.16
CA LYS A 732 -3.61 16.62 40.46
C LYS A 732 -2.75 17.19 39.33
N GLY A 733 -2.43 16.39 38.28
CA GLY A 733 -1.56 16.79 37.22
C GLY A 733 -1.16 15.62 36.35
N PHE A 734 -0.10 15.76 35.62
CA PHE A 734 0.47 14.74 34.69
C PHE A 734 1.98 14.90 34.59
N VAL A 735 2.65 13.85 34.12
CA VAL A 735 4.09 13.77 34.03
C VAL A 735 4.52 13.88 32.57
N GLU A 736 5.49 14.74 32.27
CA GLU A 736 6.12 14.81 30.94
C GLU A 736 7.32 13.87 30.88
N ILE A 737 7.32 12.99 29.89
CA ILE A 737 8.46 12.15 29.54
C ILE A 737 9.10 12.68 28.25
N SER A 738 10.44 12.78 28.23
CA SER A 738 11.23 13.18 27.06
C SER A 738 12.61 12.52 27.13
N LYS A 739 13.49 12.90 26.23
CA LYS A 739 14.91 12.48 26.28
C LYS A 739 15.62 12.98 27.54
N GLU A 740 15.25 14.15 28.04
CA GLU A 740 15.87 14.81 29.19
C GLU A 740 15.04 14.64 30.48
N ARG A 741 13.71 14.60 30.36
CA ARG A 741 12.81 14.60 31.52
C ARG A 741 12.27 13.21 31.78
N ASN A 742 12.25 12.84 33.05
CA ASN A 742 11.66 11.59 33.55
C ASN A 742 12.08 10.36 32.70
N ARG A 743 13.40 10.25 32.49
CA ARG A 743 13.98 9.12 31.72
C ARG A 743 13.72 7.78 32.37
N VAL A 744 13.55 7.77 33.68
CA VAL A 744 13.23 6.59 34.48
C VAL A 744 12.15 6.99 35.50
N ILE A 745 11.07 6.23 35.49
CA ILE A 745 9.98 6.35 36.49
C ILE A 745 9.80 4.99 37.15
N LEU A 746 9.78 4.99 38.49
CA LEU A 746 9.57 3.79 39.30
C LEU A 746 8.11 3.75 39.79
N PHE A 747 7.35 2.76 39.33
CA PHE A 747 5.99 2.54 39.77
C PHE A 747 5.97 1.42 40.82
N ARG A 748 5.53 1.77 42.01
CA ARG A 748 5.25 0.79 43.08
C ARG A 748 3.79 0.44 42.99
N VAL A 749 3.50 -0.74 42.48
CA VAL A 749 2.14 -1.20 42.29
C VAL A 749 1.76 -2.27 43.32
N MET A 750 0.55 -2.18 43.83
CA MET A 750 -0.01 -3.16 44.75
C MET A 750 -0.95 -4.07 43.94
N ALA A 751 -0.65 -5.38 43.92
CA ALA A 751 -1.56 -6.37 43.37
C ALA A 751 -2.22 -7.15 44.52
N ASP A 752 -3.53 -7.13 44.59
CA ASP A 752 -4.28 -7.81 45.62
C ASP A 752 -4.17 -9.33 45.56
N GLU A 753 -3.95 -9.81 44.35
CA GLU A 753 -3.74 -11.23 44.07
C GLU A 753 -2.60 -11.44 43.06
N ALA A 754 -1.93 -12.57 43.14
CA ALA A 754 -0.99 -12.97 42.12
C ALA A 754 -1.74 -13.36 40.85
N GLY A 755 -1.20 -12.99 39.68
CA GLY A 755 -1.86 -13.31 38.40
C GLY A 755 -1.25 -12.55 37.23
N GLU A 756 -1.87 -12.69 36.05
CA GLU A 756 -1.54 -11.93 34.84
C GLU A 756 -2.32 -10.61 34.84
N TYR A 757 -1.62 -9.54 34.56
CA TYR A 757 -2.16 -8.19 34.49
C TYR A 757 -1.83 -7.57 33.15
N ALA A 758 -2.84 -6.94 32.55
CA ALA A 758 -2.69 -6.03 31.43
C ALA A 758 -2.36 -4.64 31.95
N ILE A 759 -1.33 -4.03 31.43
CA ILE A 759 -0.83 -2.71 31.82
C ILE A 759 -0.91 -1.79 30.62
N ASP A 760 -1.51 -0.62 30.76
CA ASP A 760 -1.50 0.47 29.81
C ASP A 760 -1.36 1.83 30.47
N PHE A 761 -1.15 2.87 29.68
CA PHE A 761 -1.09 4.25 30.13
C PHE A 761 -2.15 5.10 29.43
N ARG A 762 -2.80 5.98 30.19
CA ARG A 762 -3.47 7.13 29.60
C ARG A 762 -2.42 8.20 29.34
N TYR A 763 -2.35 8.70 28.10
CA TYR A 763 -1.30 9.60 27.65
C TYR A 763 -1.81 10.68 26.70
N SER A 764 -1.03 11.74 26.52
CA SER A 764 -1.18 12.71 25.43
C SER A 764 0.15 12.93 24.71
N ASN A 765 0.07 13.11 23.38
CA ASN A 765 1.22 13.45 22.55
C ASN A 765 0.79 14.41 21.45
N GLY A 766 0.99 15.70 21.68
CA GLY A 766 0.70 16.79 20.75
C GLY A 766 1.91 17.21 19.88
N SER A 767 2.95 16.39 19.81
CA SER A 767 4.22 16.77 19.16
C SER A 767 4.21 16.78 17.63
N GLY A 768 3.17 16.25 17.01
CA GLY A 768 3.04 16.20 15.56
C GLY A 768 1.65 15.80 15.09
N PRO A 769 1.38 15.91 13.79
CA PRO A 769 0.17 15.36 13.20
C PRO A 769 0.14 13.83 13.40
N VAL A 770 -1.05 13.24 13.33
CA VAL A 770 -1.25 11.82 13.69
C VAL A 770 -0.36 10.90 12.86
N ASN A 771 -0.12 11.24 11.60
CA ASN A 771 0.39 10.29 10.61
C ASN A 771 1.63 10.72 9.84
N THR A 772 2.07 11.97 9.89
CA THR A 772 3.06 12.49 8.94
C THR A 772 4.46 12.74 9.50
N ASP A 773 4.68 12.52 10.79
CA ASP A 773 5.96 12.76 11.46
C ASP A 773 6.34 11.61 12.39
N ASN A 774 7.63 11.30 12.48
CA ASN A 774 8.17 10.30 13.42
C ASN A 774 8.30 10.87 14.85
N LYS A 775 7.17 11.17 15.51
CA LYS A 775 7.10 11.76 16.85
C LYS A 775 6.52 10.81 17.91
N CYS A 776 6.36 9.52 17.60
CA CYS A 776 5.93 8.53 18.58
C CYS A 776 6.95 8.44 19.73
N ALA A 777 6.50 8.64 20.95
CA ALA A 777 7.34 8.42 22.14
C ALA A 777 7.31 6.94 22.53
N ILE A 778 8.45 6.43 23.03
CA ILE A 778 8.61 5.02 23.37
C ILE A 778 9.28 4.91 24.73
N ARG A 779 8.83 3.99 25.56
CA ARG A 779 9.46 3.64 26.84
C ARG A 779 9.45 2.13 27.07
N THR A 780 10.52 1.63 27.62
CA THR A 780 10.66 0.23 27.99
C THR A 780 10.11 0.00 29.38
N LEU A 781 9.23 -1.00 29.53
CA LEU A 781 8.78 -1.49 30.82
C LEU A 781 9.68 -2.62 31.30
N LYS A 782 10.18 -2.48 32.52
CA LYS A 782 10.96 -3.52 33.21
C LYS A 782 10.23 -3.90 34.50
N LYS A 783 10.29 -5.19 34.84
CA LYS A 783 9.96 -5.70 36.17
C LYS A 783 11.26 -6.12 36.83
N GLU A 784 11.63 -5.46 37.91
CA GLU A 784 12.98 -5.54 38.46
C GLU A 784 14.05 -5.17 37.41
N SER A 785 14.82 -6.12 36.89
CA SER A 785 15.78 -5.90 35.78
C SER A 785 15.36 -6.54 34.46
N GLU A 786 14.25 -7.29 34.44
CA GLU A 786 13.76 -7.99 33.26
C GLU A 786 12.97 -7.04 32.36
N ILE A 787 13.32 -7.01 31.07
CA ILE A 787 12.56 -6.26 30.04
C ILE A 787 11.32 -7.06 29.69
N ILE A 788 10.14 -6.45 29.97
CA ILE A 788 8.83 -7.05 29.72
C ILE A 788 8.32 -6.66 28.33
N GLY A 789 8.50 -5.38 27.94
CA GLY A 789 8.05 -4.89 26.64
C GLY A 789 8.30 -3.39 26.50
N ALA A 790 7.79 -2.83 25.42
CA ALA A 790 7.83 -1.38 25.13
C ALA A 790 6.43 -0.81 25.03
N PHE A 791 6.21 0.33 25.68
CA PHE A 791 5.04 1.17 25.46
C PHE A 791 5.30 2.17 24.35
N VAL A 792 4.30 2.34 23.48
CA VAL A 792 4.30 3.33 22.44
C VAL A 792 3.24 4.40 22.73
N PHE A 793 3.59 5.64 22.45
CA PHE A 793 2.76 6.81 22.66
C PHE A 793 2.73 7.64 21.37
N PRO A 794 2.02 7.15 20.31
CA PRO A 794 1.89 7.84 19.03
C PRO A 794 1.29 9.24 19.20
N GLN A 795 1.57 10.12 18.24
CA GLN A 795 0.97 11.45 18.18
C GLN A 795 -0.56 11.35 18.08
N LEU A 796 -1.25 12.27 18.74
CA LEU A 796 -2.71 12.38 18.75
C LEU A 796 -3.22 13.65 18.05
N GLY A 797 -2.31 14.44 17.48
CA GLY A 797 -2.59 15.67 16.74
C GLY A 797 -1.57 16.77 17.04
N LYS A 798 -1.20 17.53 15.99
CA LYS A 798 -0.22 18.62 16.13
C LYS A 798 -0.72 19.70 17.07
N GLU A 799 0.05 19.99 18.13
CA GLU A 799 -0.26 20.95 19.19
C GLU A 799 -1.51 20.58 20.03
N GLU A 800 -2.05 19.36 19.88
CA GLU A 800 -3.22 18.90 20.63
C GLU A 800 -2.83 18.19 21.94
N TRP A 801 -2.17 18.92 22.83
CA TRP A 801 -1.67 18.38 24.11
C TRP A 801 -2.77 18.06 25.15
N SER A 802 -3.99 18.48 24.93
CA SER A 802 -5.15 18.14 25.77
C SER A 802 -5.97 16.96 25.21
N ASN A 803 -5.52 16.35 24.11
CA ASN A 803 -6.10 15.14 23.56
C ASN A 803 -5.47 13.92 24.24
N TRP A 804 -6.29 13.12 24.95
CA TRP A 804 -5.82 11.98 25.74
C TRP A 804 -6.25 10.66 25.12
N GLY A 805 -5.30 9.78 24.87
CA GLY A 805 -5.50 8.41 24.36
C GLY A 805 -4.99 7.37 25.34
N THR A 806 -5.02 6.11 24.92
CA THR A 806 -4.49 4.96 25.65
C THR A 806 -3.37 4.31 24.85
N SER A 807 -2.27 3.95 25.52
CA SER A 807 -1.14 3.23 24.92
C SER A 807 -1.50 1.78 24.57
N ASN A 808 -0.57 1.09 23.92
CA ASN A 808 -0.63 -0.37 23.80
C ASN A 808 -0.60 -1.05 25.19
N ILE A 809 -1.01 -2.33 25.17
CA ILE A 809 -1.05 -3.16 26.37
C ILE A 809 0.22 -4.01 26.47
N ILE A 810 0.76 -4.10 27.69
CA ILE A 810 1.76 -5.09 28.04
C ILE A 810 1.19 -6.04 29.10
N ILE A 811 1.19 -7.33 28.81
CA ILE A 811 0.74 -8.37 29.77
C ILE A 811 1.94 -8.88 30.53
N THR A 812 1.84 -8.90 31.86
CA THR A 812 2.87 -9.45 32.73
C THR A 812 2.29 -10.09 34.00
N ARG A 813 3.02 -11.04 34.56
CA ARG A 813 2.64 -11.67 35.82
C ARG A 813 3.11 -10.81 37.01
N LEU A 814 2.18 -10.44 37.87
CA LEU A 814 2.44 -9.77 39.15
C LEU A 814 2.28 -10.75 40.32
N ASN A 815 3.10 -10.53 41.34
CA ASN A 815 2.98 -11.24 42.62
C ASN A 815 1.96 -10.53 43.53
N LYS A 816 1.30 -11.26 44.41
CA LYS A 816 0.48 -10.65 45.45
C LYS A 816 1.34 -9.74 46.33
N GLY A 817 0.85 -8.52 46.59
CA GLY A 817 1.55 -7.47 47.31
C GLY A 817 2.27 -6.49 46.39
N TYR A 818 3.33 -5.89 46.89
CA TYR A 818 4.06 -4.85 46.14
C TYR A 818 4.92 -5.44 45.01
N ASN A 819 4.81 -4.85 43.84
CA ASN A 819 5.64 -5.09 42.67
C ASN A 819 6.31 -3.77 42.26
N LEU A 820 7.57 -3.86 41.83
CA LEU A 820 8.30 -2.72 41.31
C LEU A 820 8.38 -2.81 39.79
N LEU A 821 7.78 -1.85 39.13
CA LEU A 821 7.82 -1.68 37.67
C LEU A 821 8.65 -0.44 37.35
N THR A 822 9.52 -0.54 36.38
CA THR A 822 10.36 0.58 35.92
C THR A 822 10.02 0.93 34.49
N LEU A 823 9.57 2.15 34.25
CA LEU A 823 9.41 2.71 32.91
C LEU A 823 10.68 3.50 32.58
N SER A 824 11.47 3.06 31.62
CA SER A 824 12.78 3.64 31.31
C SER A 824 12.93 4.04 29.86
N PHE A 825 13.72 5.08 29.62
CA PHE A 825 14.20 5.45 28.30
C PHE A 825 15.50 4.69 28.02
N GLU A 826 15.45 3.79 27.07
CA GLU A 826 16.60 3.01 26.62
C GLU A 826 17.13 3.53 25.28
N PRO A 827 18.39 3.25 24.89
CA PRO A 827 18.93 3.73 23.61
C PRO A 827 18.09 3.36 22.38
N TYR A 828 17.51 2.18 22.37
CA TYR A 828 16.62 1.73 21.29
C TYR A 828 15.19 2.32 21.34
N ASN A 829 14.88 3.13 22.34
CA ASN A 829 13.64 3.93 22.36
C ASN A 829 13.80 5.31 21.68
N GLU A 830 15.03 5.67 21.30
CA GLU A 830 15.26 6.86 20.49
C GLU A 830 14.79 6.64 19.07
N ASN A 831 14.07 7.61 18.50
CA ASN A 831 13.62 7.54 17.11
C ASN A 831 14.85 7.45 16.18
N MET A 832 14.76 6.68 15.09
CA MET A 832 15.86 6.47 14.13
C MET A 832 16.43 7.75 13.51
N ASN A 833 15.66 8.83 13.47
CA ASN A 833 16.14 10.13 13.00
C ASN A 833 16.84 10.97 14.09
N GLY A 834 16.96 10.44 15.31
CA GLY A 834 17.58 11.10 16.46
C GLY A 834 16.70 12.16 17.11
N GLU A 835 15.42 12.23 16.74
CA GLU A 835 14.46 13.16 17.33
C GLU A 835 13.96 12.70 18.69
N ILE A 836 13.54 13.66 19.50
CA ILE A 836 13.14 13.42 20.88
C ILE A 836 11.68 13.01 20.93
N ASN A 837 11.44 11.94 21.66
CA ASN A 837 10.12 11.40 21.86
C ASN A 837 9.53 11.96 23.16
N THR A 838 8.58 12.87 23.03
CA THR A 838 7.88 13.51 24.15
C THR A 838 6.45 13.03 24.21
N ALA A 839 5.99 12.70 25.41
CA ALA A 839 4.58 12.47 25.72
C ALA A 839 4.26 12.91 27.15
N LEU A 840 2.98 13.09 27.43
CA LEU A 840 2.45 13.36 28.75
C LEU A 840 1.77 12.09 29.25
N LEU A 841 2.09 11.67 30.46
CA LEU A 841 1.48 10.52 31.12
C LEU A 841 0.54 11.01 32.21
N ASP A 842 -0.72 10.59 32.14
CA ASP A 842 -1.76 10.89 33.11
C ASP A 842 -1.72 9.83 34.22
N PHE A 843 -2.02 8.57 33.86
CA PHE A 843 -1.94 7.45 34.79
C PHE A 843 -1.54 6.14 34.11
N MET A 844 -1.06 5.22 34.93
CA MET A 844 -0.90 3.81 34.55
C MET A 844 -2.13 3.03 35.04
N ARG A 845 -2.70 2.18 34.17
CA ARG A 845 -3.81 1.32 34.51
C ARG A 845 -3.36 -0.14 34.52
N LEU A 846 -3.73 -0.86 35.55
CA LEU A 846 -3.50 -2.30 35.69
C LEU A 846 -4.85 -3.00 35.75
N THR A 847 -5.06 -3.92 34.85
CA THR A 847 -6.26 -4.74 34.79
C THR A 847 -5.90 -6.20 34.96
N LYS A 848 -6.40 -6.85 36.01
CA LYS A 848 -6.16 -8.30 36.21
C LYS A 848 -6.92 -9.08 35.14
N ILE A 849 -6.23 -10.00 34.45
CA ILE A 849 -6.79 -10.79 33.37
C ILE A 849 -6.86 -12.28 33.67
N ARG A 850 -5.99 -12.80 34.53
CA ARG A 850 -6.03 -14.19 35.03
C ARG A 850 -5.47 -14.32 36.43
#